data_368dc720d3ce539e10b633764185c5b4
#
_entry.id   368dc720d3ce539e10b633764185c5b4
#
_cell.length_a   1.000
_cell.length_b   1.000
_cell.length_c   1.000
_cell.angle_alpha   90.00
_cell.angle_beta   90.00
_cell.angle_gamma   90.00
#
_symmetry.space_group_name_H-M   'P 1'
#
loop_
_entity.id
_entity.type
_entity.pdbx_description
1 polymer ?
#
loop_
_entity_poly.entity_id
_entity_poly.type
_entity_poly.pdbx_seq_one_letter_code
_entity_poly.pdbx_strand_id
1 'polypeptide(L)'
;VSHKLWDIVSNNAELFDTLIVNDRDYLIDYFGFKTLEKAYLFKLGESIVERPQYMWLRVSIGIHGNNIKDIIETYNYLSLKYFTHATPTLFNAGTLTPQLSSCYLIAMESDSIDGIYNTLKDCAQISKYSGGIGIHIHNIRCKGSFISGTNGKTDGIVPMIRVFNSTARYVNQSGKRNGSVAVYLEPWHADIESFLDLKKNHGDEEMRARDLFYALWICDLFMERIKKNGKWTLFCPNECQELFNVYGDKFNKLYEEYESAGRGRKTINARDLWFNILDSQMETGTPYLLYKDAANLKSNQKNLGTIKSSNLCTEIIEYSDENETAVCNLASIALPTFVDEKSKTFDYEKLHQVAKVVTSNLNKVIDVNFYPTEKAKRSNLSHRPIGIGIQGLADVFIMMDLPFYSEEAKQININIFETLYHASLERSNEIAIERYNKLHDLHEYLDTMSFLEYDNELDNISSVYSNRFIDLFTNVETGEKEILNYLELEKLPNFCCGAYSSFIGSPMASGVFQFDLWGVTPSDRYDWNKLKQSVIKYGIRNSLLIAPMPTASTSQILGFNECFEPITSNIYSRSTIAGEFVMANKYLMKELIQLGLWNEKIKNNIILNKGSVQQLTVIPEDIRNKYKIVWEIPMKHLIDMSADRGAYICQSQSLNLWLEDPNYSTLTSMHFYAWKKGLKTGIYYLRRKAKHQAQQFSIEPEAQQNNNDYKDKICEMCSA
;
A
#
# COMPACT_ATOMS: atom_id res chain seq x y z
N VAL A 1 10.88 -25.36 -4.57
CA VAL A 1 11.00 -25.06 -3.12
C VAL A 1 12.45 -24.94 -2.73
N SER A 2 12.76 -24.21 -1.66
CA SER A 2 14.10 -24.12 -1.09
C SER A 2 14.50 -25.41 -0.36
N HIS A 3 15.82 -25.71 -0.27
CA HIS A 3 16.30 -26.83 0.54
C HIS A 3 15.86 -26.71 2.00
N LYS A 4 15.94 -25.50 2.57
CA LYS A 4 15.49 -25.23 3.94
C LYS A 4 14.03 -25.62 4.17
N LEU A 5 13.13 -25.26 3.22
CA LEU A 5 11.71 -25.68 3.33
C LEU A 5 11.58 -27.19 3.25
N TRP A 6 12.30 -27.84 2.35
CA TRP A 6 12.29 -29.29 2.20
C TRP A 6 12.72 -29.99 3.50
N ASP A 7 13.81 -29.55 4.11
CA ASP A 7 14.33 -30.14 5.35
C ASP A 7 13.33 -29.97 6.50
N ILE A 8 12.71 -28.79 6.64
CA ILE A 8 11.70 -28.54 7.69
C ILE A 8 10.49 -29.46 7.49
N VAL A 9 9.97 -29.58 6.27
CA VAL A 9 8.82 -30.43 5.96
C VAL A 9 9.16 -31.92 6.20
N SER A 10 10.32 -32.38 5.72
CA SER A 10 10.73 -33.76 5.87
C SER A 10 10.92 -34.18 7.32
N ASN A 11 11.49 -33.27 8.14
CA ASN A 11 11.72 -33.55 9.58
C ASN A 11 10.45 -33.48 10.44
N ASN A 12 9.37 -32.89 9.92
CA ASN A 12 8.10 -32.68 10.65
C ASN A 12 6.90 -33.23 9.87
N ALA A 13 7.08 -34.19 8.98
CA ALA A 13 6.04 -34.67 8.06
C ALA A 13 4.77 -35.12 8.77
N GLU A 14 4.90 -35.99 9.78
CA GLU A 14 3.75 -36.50 10.57
C GLU A 14 2.96 -35.36 11.24
N LEU A 15 3.65 -34.36 11.77
CA LEU A 15 3.03 -33.18 12.38
C LEU A 15 2.23 -32.39 11.34
N PHE A 16 2.82 -32.10 10.20
CA PHE A 16 2.17 -31.31 9.15
C PHE A 16 1.02 -32.06 8.49
N ASP A 17 1.13 -33.38 8.30
CA ASP A 17 0.02 -34.20 7.82
C ASP A 17 -1.18 -34.16 8.76
N THR A 18 -0.94 -34.10 10.06
CA THR A 18 -2.00 -33.98 11.08
C THR A 18 -2.57 -32.53 11.11
N LEU A 19 -1.74 -31.54 10.87
CA LEU A 19 -2.14 -30.12 10.91
C LEU A 19 -3.04 -29.73 9.73
N ILE A 20 -2.82 -30.31 8.55
CA ILE A 20 -3.54 -29.94 7.33
C ILE A 20 -4.99 -30.38 7.38
N VAL A 21 -5.92 -29.42 7.28
CA VAL A 21 -7.36 -29.67 7.22
C VAL A 21 -7.86 -29.44 5.79
N ASN A 22 -7.88 -30.50 5.01
CA ASN A 22 -8.23 -30.45 3.58
C ASN A 22 -9.63 -29.88 3.31
N ASP A 23 -10.60 -30.10 4.19
CA ASP A 23 -11.97 -29.59 4.03
C ASP A 23 -12.04 -28.06 4.04
N ARG A 24 -11.04 -27.37 4.55
CA ARG A 24 -10.94 -25.90 4.49
C ARG A 24 -10.71 -25.38 3.06
N ASP A 25 -10.34 -26.21 2.09
CA ASP A 25 -10.31 -25.83 0.67
C ASP A 25 -11.69 -25.34 0.19
N TYR A 26 -12.77 -25.91 0.73
CA TYR A 26 -14.16 -25.55 0.39
C TYR A 26 -14.63 -24.21 1.00
N LEU A 27 -13.84 -23.59 1.86
CA LEU A 27 -14.07 -22.20 2.31
C LEU A 27 -13.81 -21.18 1.18
N ILE A 28 -13.05 -21.58 0.15
CA ILE A 28 -12.73 -20.77 -1.03
C ILE A 28 -13.81 -21.03 -2.08
N ASP A 29 -14.44 -19.97 -2.57
CA ASP A 29 -15.42 -20.09 -3.63
C ASP A 29 -14.78 -20.47 -4.99
N TYR A 30 -15.62 -20.79 -5.97
CA TYR A 30 -15.14 -21.20 -7.30
C TYR A 30 -14.26 -20.15 -7.96
N PHE A 31 -14.61 -18.87 -7.84
CA PHE A 31 -13.85 -17.79 -8.44
C PHE A 31 -12.50 -17.58 -7.74
N GLY A 32 -12.48 -17.62 -6.41
CA GLY A 32 -11.24 -17.59 -5.60
C GLY A 32 -10.33 -18.76 -5.93
N PHE A 33 -10.89 -19.98 -6.06
CA PHE A 33 -10.13 -21.16 -6.47
C PHE A 33 -9.52 -21.01 -7.87
N LYS A 34 -10.29 -20.52 -8.84
CA LYS A 34 -9.77 -20.27 -10.20
C LYS A 34 -8.68 -19.21 -10.24
N THR A 35 -8.74 -18.23 -9.35
CA THR A 35 -7.68 -17.24 -9.17
C THR A 35 -6.39 -17.89 -8.65
N LEU A 36 -6.51 -18.75 -7.61
CA LEU A 36 -5.39 -19.52 -7.07
C LEU A 36 -4.79 -20.48 -8.11
N GLU A 37 -5.62 -21.28 -8.75
CA GLU A 37 -5.24 -22.27 -9.78
C GLU A 37 -4.40 -21.66 -10.89
N LYS A 38 -4.79 -20.48 -11.35
CA LYS A 38 -4.14 -19.83 -12.46
C LYS A 38 -2.76 -19.29 -12.12
N ALA A 39 -2.60 -18.59 -10.99
CA ALA A 39 -1.44 -17.76 -10.74
C ALA A 39 -0.65 -18.12 -9.47
N TYR A 40 -1.27 -18.74 -8.47
CA TYR A 40 -0.68 -18.85 -7.13
C TYR A 40 -0.15 -20.23 -6.77
N LEU A 41 -0.89 -21.27 -7.15
CA LEU A 41 -0.51 -22.65 -6.84
C LEU A 41 0.69 -23.09 -7.67
N PHE A 42 1.61 -23.80 -7.07
CA PHE A 42 2.81 -24.30 -7.75
C PHE A 42 2.47 -25.29 -8.84
N LYS A 43 3.21 -25.18 -9.94
CA LYS A 43 3.10 -26.03 -11.12
C LYS A 43 4.43 -26.73 -11.42
N LEU A 44 4.34 -27.95 -11.93
CA LEU A 44 5.44 -28.66 -12.56
C LEU A 44 5.11 -28.80 -14.05
N GLY A 45 5.75 -28.01 -14.89
CA GLY A 45 5.29 -27.80 -16.26
C GLY A 45 3.91 -27.15 -16.27
N GLU A 46 2.92 -27.78 -16.93
CA GLU A 46 1.52 -27.31 -16.96
C GLU A 46 0.68 -27.89 -15.80
N SER A 47 1.18 -28.88 -15.07
CA SER A 47 0.42 -29.58 -14.04
C SER A 47 0.53 -28.88 -12.69
N ILE A 48 -0.61 -28.63 -12.06
CA ILE A 48 -0.66 -28.08 -10.69
C ILE A 48 -0.29 -29.18 -9.70
N VAL A 49 0.66 -28.90 -8.82
CA VAL A 49 1.18 -29.85 -7.83
C VAL A 49 0.93 -29.40 -6.38
N GLU A 50 0.23 -28.28 -6.20
CA GLU A 50 -0.05 -27.69 -4.89
C GLU A 50 -1.56 -27.51 -4.71
N ARG A 51 -2.07 -27.76 -3.49
CA ARG A 51 -3.44 -27.45 -3.07
C ARG A 51 -3.44 -26.14 -2.26
N PRO A 52 -4.58 -25.45 -2.11
CA PRO A 52 -4.68 -24.24 -1.30
C PRO A 52 -4.12 -24.42 0.13
N GLN A 53 -4.44 -25.54 0.81
CA GLN A 53 -3.94 -25.79 2.16
C GLN A 53 -2.42 -25.97 2.19
N TYR A 54 -1.84 -26.60 1.18
CA TYR A 54 -0.38 -26.75 1.07
C TYR A 54 0.30 -25.41 0.79
N MET A 55 -0.33 -24.53 0.00
CA MET A 55 0.15 -23.18 -0.20
C MET A 55 0.19 -22.38 1.11
N TRP A 56 -0.89 -22.43 1.90
CA TRP A 56 -0.94 -21.75 3.21
C TRP A 56 0.14 -22.27 4.16
N LEU A 57 0.37 -23.58 4.20
CA LEU A 57 1.44 -24.17 5.00
C LEU A 57 2.82 -23.76 4.49
N ARG A 58 3.07 -23.84 3.17
CA ARG A 58 4.34 -23.40 2.55
C ARG A 58 4.67 -21.94 2.89
N VAL A 59 3.68 -21.05 2.80
CA VAL A 59 3.84 -19.65 3.14
C VAL A 59 4.22 -19.49 4.62
N SER A 60 3.52 -20.19 5.50
CA SER A 60 3.78 -20.15 6.94
C SER A 60 5.20 -20.64 7.29
N ILE A 61 5.63 -21.76 6.70
CA ILE A 61 7.00 -22.27 6.88
C ILE A 61 8.03 -21.31 6.28
N GLY A 62 7.75 -20.76 5.09
CA GLY A 62 8.65 -19.82 4.42
C GLY A 62 8.91 -18.53 5.21
N ILE A 63 7.95 -18.11 6.03
CA ILE A 63 8.07 -16.93 6.92
C ILE A 63 8.76 -17.31 8.22
N HIS A 64 8.35 -18.40 8.88
CA HIS A 64 8.74 -18.70 10.26
C HIS A 64 9.90 -19.69 10.41
N GLY A 65 10.31 -20.35 9.31
CA GLY A 65 11.41 -21.30 9.34
C GLY A 65 11.13 -22.47 10.31
N ASN A 66 11.97 -22.66 11.31
CA ASN A 66 11.85 -23.75 12.27
C ASN A 66 10.90 -23.47 13.46
N ASN A 67 10.27 -22.31 13.52
CA ASN A 67 9.37 -21.98 14.61
C ASN A 67 7.99 -22.62 14.40
N ILE A 68 7.85 -23.86 14.85
CA ILE A 68 6.64 -24.69 14.67
C ILE A 68 5.39 -24.02 15.24
N LYS A 69 5.49 -23.37 16.39
CA LYS A 69 4.36 -22.67 17.03
C LYS A 69 3.79 -21.59 16.11
N ASP A 70 4.64 -20.73 15.59
CA ASP A 70 4.23 -19.61 14.72
C ASP A 70 3.76 -20.11 13.35
N ILE A 71 4.33 -21.24 12.84
CA ILE A 71 3.84 -21.91 11.62
C ILE A 71 2.40 -22.38 11.81
N ILE A 72 2.10 -23.09 12.90
CA ILE A 72 0.75 -23.62 13.18
C ILE A 72 -0.25 -22.47 13.31
N GLU A 73 0.09 -21.43 14.04
CA GLU A 73 -0.77 -20.27 14.24
C GLU A 73 -1.06 -19.54 12.93
N THR A 74 -0.02 -19.24 12.15
CA THR A 74 -0.15 -18.57 10.86
C THR A 74 -0.95 -19.40 9.85
N TYR A 75 -0.66 -20.72 9.75
CA TYR A 75 -1.42 -21.61 8.89
C TYR A 75 -2.91 -21.63 9.23
N ASN A 76 -3.25 -21.72 10.50
CA ASN A 76 -4.65 -21.74 10.92
C ASN A 76 -5.38 -20.46 10.55
N TYR A 77 -4.79 -19.28 10.77
CA TYR A 77 -5.44 -18.02 10.40
C TYR A 77 -5.55 -17.80 8.89
N LEU A 78 -4.53 -18.17 8.11
CA LEU A 78 -4.60 -18.14 6.63
C LEU A 78 -5.66 -19.09 6.12
N SER A 79 -5.63 -20.32 6.58
CA SER A 79 -6.51 -21.42 6.19
C SER A 79 -7.99 -21.14 6.53
N LEU A 80 -8.26 -20.45 7.64
CA LEU A 80 -9.59 -20.02 8.08
C LEU A 80 -10.01 -18.65 7.53
N LYS A 81 -9.23 -18.06 6.60
CA LYS A 81 -9.52 -16.81 5.90
C LYS A 81 -9.54 -15.56 6.79
N TYR A 82 -8.87 -15.55 7.94
CA TYR A 82 -8.79 -14.34 8.77
C TYR A 82 -7.96 -13.22 8.12
N PHE A 83 -6.91 -13.58 7.38
CA PHE A 83 -6.09 -12.65 6.63
C PHE A 83 -5.40 -13.33 5.45
N THR A 84 -4.77 -12.57 4.61
CA THR A 84 -3.83 -13.06 3.59
C THR A 84 -2.62 -12.15 3.49
N HIS A 85 -1.47 -12.75 3.16
CA HIS A 85 -0.30 -12.00 2.76
C HIS A 85 -0.46 -11.46 1.34
N ALA A 86 0.37 -10.46 1.00
CA ALA A 86 0.47 -9.92 -0.35
C ALA A 86 0.84 -10.98 -1.39
N THR A 87 0.46 -10.73 -2.62
CA THR A 87 0.72 -11.63 -3.76
C THR A 87 2.17 -12.08 -3.87
N PRO A 88 3.21 -11.21 -3.76
CA PRO A 88 4.60 -11.68 -3.82
C PRO A 88 4.95 -12.67 -2.70
N THR A 89 4.42 -12.46 -1.50
CA THR A 89 4.63 -13.41 -0.39
C THR A 89 3.99 -14.76 -0.68
N LEU A 90 2.75 -14.76 -1.21
CA LEU A 90 2.06 -16.01 -1.57
C LEU A 90 2.78 -16.77 -2.69
N PHE A 91 3.36 -16.06 -3.67
CA PHE A 91 4.09 -16.68 -4.77
C PHE A 91 5.44 -17.26 -4.34
N ASN A 92 6.20 -16.53 -3.53
CA ASN A 92 7.63 -16.72 -3.39
C ASN A 92 8.07 -17.24 -2.01
N ALA A 93 7.20 -17.23 -0.99
CA ALA A 93 7.57 -17.78 0.31
C ALA A 93 7.92 -19.27 0.19
N GLY A 94 9.06 -19.66 0.74
CA GLY A 94 9.59 -21.02 0.66
C GLY A 94 10.25 -21.40 -0.67
N THR A 95 10.48 -20.45 -1.57
CA THR A 95 11.25 -20.66 -2.83
C THR A 95 12.73 -20.39 -2.63
N LEU A 96 13.53 -20.63 -3.68
CA LEU A 96 14.99 -20.35 -3.68
C LEU A 96 15.30 -18.85 -3.63
N THR A 97 14.42 -18.01 -4.18
CA THR A 97 14.57 -16.54 -4.19
C THR A 97 13.29 -15.94 -3.64
N PRO A 98 13.17 -15.84 -2.31
CA PRO A 98 11.94 -15.38 -1.66
C PRO A 98 11.83 -13.85 -1.70
N GLN A 99 11.55 -13.28 -2.87
CA GLN A 99 11.17 -11.87 -2.98
C GLN A 99 9.71 -11.74 -2.53
N LEU A 100 9.48 -11.20 -1.33
CA LEU A 100 8.19 -11.18 -0.64
C LEU A 100 7.55 -9.79 -0.60
N SER A 101 8.30 -8.73 -0.98
CA SER A 101 7.87 -7.35 -0.88
C SER A 101 7.04 -6.90 -2.08
N SER A 102 6.02 -6.09 -1.84
CA SER A 102 5.09 -5.64 -2.89
C SER A 102 5.45 -4.29 -3.47
N CYS A 103 5.91 -3.36 -2.64
CA CYS A 103 6.00 -1.94 -2.98
C CYS A 103 7.41 -1.41 -2.76
N TYR A 104 7.87 -0.59 -3.72
CA TYR A 104 9.17 0.06 -3.70
C TYR A 104 9.00 1.54 -4.05
N LEU A 105 9.59 2.43 -3.24
CA LEU A 105 9.63 3.87 -3.50
C LEU A 105 11.07 4.25 -3.81
N ILE A 106 11.29 4.75 -5.03
CA ILE A 106 12.62 5.05 -5.56
C ILE A 106 12.76 6.56 -5.73
N ALA A 107 13.87 7.10 -5.22
CA ALA A 107 14.30 8.45 -5.54
C ALA A 107 15.06 8.44 -6.87
N MET A 108 14.81 9.41 -7.75
CA MET A 108 15.72 9.69 -8.85
C MET A 108 17.07 10.12 -8.27
N GLU A 109 18.13 9.34 -8.51
CA GLU A 109 19.42 9.47 -7.83
C GLU A 109 20.04 10.85 -8.01
N SER A 110 20.14 11.32 -9.25
CA SER A 110 20.61 12.68 -9.55
C SER A 110 20.18 13.13 -10.94
N ASP A 111 20.26 14.44 -11.20
CA ASP A 111 20.02 15.05 -12.51
C ASP A 111 21.27 14.93 -13.40
N SER A 112 21.67 13.68 -13.67
CA SER A 112 22.79 13.31 -14.52
C SER A 112 22.50 12.03 -15.29
N ILE A 113 23.24 11.75 -16.35
CA ILE A 113 23.08 10.50 -17.11
C ILE A 113 23.30 9.29 -16.18
N ASP A 114 24.36 9.31 -15.38
CA ASP A 114 24.65 8.20 -14.46
C ASP A 114 23.51 8.01 -13.45
N GLY A 115 23.05 9.09 -12.79
CA GLY A 115 21.95 9.00 -11.81
C GLY A 115 20.62 8.53 -12.42
N ILE A 116 20.27 9.00 -13.62
CA ILE A 116 19.06 8.59 -14.34
C ILE A 116 19.14 7.11 -14.72
N TYR A 117 20.24 6.66 -15.31
CA TYR A 117 20.39 5.27 -15.75
C TYR A 117 20.64 4.29 -14.61
N ASN A 118 21.30 4.69 -13.52
CA ASN A 118 21.35 3.90 -12.29
C ASN A 118 19.95 3.67 -11.72
N THR A 119 19.14 4.71 -11.65
CA THR A 119 17.75 4.63 -11.19
C THR A 119 16.91 3.75 -12.13
N LEU A 120 17.09 3.86 -13.43
CA LEU A 120 16.44 2.99 -14.43
C LEU A 120 16.82 1.52 -14.22
N LYS A 121 18.11 1.24 -13.97
CA LYS A 121 18.60 -0.11 -13.66
C LYS A 121 17.96 -0.67 -12.40
N ASP A 122 17.85 0.13 -11.34
CA ASP A 122 17.19 -0.28 -10.09
C ASP A 122 15.70 -0.60 -10.35
N CYS A 123 15.00 0.24 -11.12
CA CYS A 123 13.63 -0.03 -11.57
C CYS A 123 13.51 -1.37 -12.33
N ALA A 124 14.44 -1.63 -13.26
CA ALA A 124 14.46 -2.88 -14.03
C ALA A 124 14.69 -4.10 -13.14
N GLN A 125 15.62 -4.03 -12.18
CA GLN A 125 15.89 -5.12 -11.23
C GLN A 125 14.68 -5.40 -10.33
N ILE A 126 14.02 -4.37 -9.82
CA ILE A 126 12.83 -4.51 -8.98
C ILE A 126 11.67 -5.10 -9.81
N SER A 127 11.44 -4.60 -11.04
CA SER A 127 10.42 -5.14 -11.94
C SER A 127 10.65 -6.60 -12.31
N LYS A 128 11.92 -7.02 -12.49
CA LYS A 128 12.30 -8.42 -12.73
C LYS A 128 11.74 -9.36 -11.65
N TYR A 129 11.67 -8.90 -10.41
CA TYR A 129 11.18 -9.66 -9.26
C TYR A 129 9.74 -9.29 -8.86
N SER A 130 8.96 -8.71 -9.78
CA SER A 130 7.53 -8.36 -9.58
C SER A 130 7.25 -7.31 -8.50
N GLY A 131 8.20 -6.42 -8.20
CA GLY A 131 7.96 -5.27 -7.32
C GLY A 131 7.20 -4.16 -8.04
N GLY A 132 6.19 -3.57 -7.41
CA GLY A 132 5.52 -2.34 -7.85
C GLY A 132 6.35 -1.12 -7.48
N ILE A 133 6.45 -0.12 -8.36
CA ILE A 133 7.37 1.00 -8.20
C ILE A 133 6.61 2.33 -8.16
N GLY A 134 6.90 3.16 -7.15
CA GLY A 134 6.68 4.61 -7.19
C GLY A 134 8.03 5.31 -7.31
N ILE A 135 8.17 6.19 -8.30
CA ILE A 135 9.39 6.97 -8.50
C ILE A 135 9.09 8.45 -8.49
N HIS A 136 9.87 9.25 -7.77
CA HIS A 136 9.80 10.70 -7.86
C HIS A 136 10.95 11.27 -8.68
N ILE A 137 10.61 12.27 -9.53
CA ILE A 137 11.52 12.86 -10.49
C ILE A 137 11.61 14.40 -10.37
N HIS A 138 11.28 14.93 -9.18
CA HIS A 138 11.21 16.37 -8.92
C HIS A 138 12.53 17.10 -9.15
N ASN A 139 13.66 16.40 -9.05
CA ASN A 139 15.02 16.93 -9.16
C ASN A 139 15.56 17.00 -10.60
N ILE A 140 14.82 16.50 -11.60
CA ILE A 140 15.26 16.48 -12.99
C ILE A 140 14.97 17.84 -13.65
N ARG A 141 15.99 18.44 -14.28
CA ARG A 141 15.86 19.73 -14.97
C ARG A 141 14.81 19.74 -16.08
N CYS A 142 14.16 20.86 -16.24
CA CYS A 142 13.10 21.03 -17.23
C CYS A 142 13.66 21.27 -18.66
N LYS A 143 12.79 21.13 -19.65
CA LYS A 143 13.09 21.42 -21.06
C LYS A 143 13.71 22.80 -21.24
N GLY A 144 14.73 22.89 -22.10
CA GLY A 144 15.44 24.10 -22.40
C GLY A 144 16.48 24.55 -21.37
N SER A 145 16.71 23.75 -20.32
CA SER A 145 17.77 24.00 -19.34
C SER A 145 19.15 23.68 -19.92
N PHE A 146 20.14 24.49 -19.53
CA PHE A 146 21.50 24.38 -20.03
C PHE A 146 22.21 23.11 -19.50
N ILE A 147 22.97 22.46 -20.39
CA ILE A 147 23.83 21.34 -20.09
C ILE A 147 25.28 21.76 -20.20
N SER A 148 25.95 21.98 -19.07
CA SER A 148 27.32 22.51 -19.02
C SER A 148 28.34 21.60 -19.74
N GLY A 149 28.18 20.26 -19.67
CA GLY A 149 29.12 19.34 -20.29
C GLY A 149 29.13 19.29 -21.82
N THR A 150 28.03 19.72 -22.47
CA THR A 150 27.88 19.68 -23.94
C THR A 150 27.64 21.04 -24.56
N ASN A 151 27.48 22.09 -23.72
CA ASN A 151 27.08 23.42 -24.13
C ASN A 151 25.74 23.47 -24.91
N GLY A 152 24.87 22.51 -24.62
CA GLY A 152 23.55 22.35 -25.25
C GLY A 152 22.40 22.62 -24.28
N LYS A 153 21.19 22.27 -24.71
CA LYS A 153 19.94 22.35 -23.90
C LYS A 153 19.27 21.01 -23.88
N THR A 154 18.67 20.66 -22.72
CA THR A 154 17.91 19.42 -22.55
C THR A 154 16.51 19.52 -23.16
N ASP A 155 15.97 18.37 -23.59
CA ASP A 155 14.57 18.22 -24.02
C ASP A 155 13.60 17.96 -22.84
N GLY A 156 14.11 17.97 -21.59
CA GLY A 156 13.32 17.85 -20.37
C GLY A 156 12.93 16.42 -19.99
N ILE A 157 11.88 16.30 -19.18
CA ILE A 157 11.50 15.02 -18.55
C ILE A 157 10.80 14.04 -19.50
N VAL A 158 10.14 14.51 -20.57
CA VAL A 158 9.31 13.63 -21.42
C VAL A 158 10.12 12.55 -22.13
N PRO A 159 11.24 12.85 -22.84
CA PRO A 159 12.06 11.81 -23.46
C PRO A 159 12.64 10.82 -22.42
N MET A 160 13.03 11.30 -21.24
CA MET A 160 13.49 10.46 -20.14
C MET A 160 12.39 9.48 -19.69
N ILE A 161 11.17 9.97 -19.44
CA ILE A 161 10.03 9.15 -19.01
C ILE A 161 9.70 8.08 -20.07
N ARG A 162 9.84 8.37 -21.36
CA ARG A 162 9.66 7.39 -22.44
C ARG A 162 10.64 6.21 -22.35
N VAL A 163 11.87 6.45 -21.90
CA VAL A 163 12.84 5.35 -21.66
C VAL A 163 12.33 4.45 -20.52
N PHE A 164 11.84 5.04 -19.42
CA PHE A 164 11.23 4.28 -18.33
C PHE A 164 9.98 3.50 -18.80
N ASN A 165 9.16 4.10 -19.64
CA ASN A 165 7.99 3.44 -20.24
C ASN A 165 8.39 2.20 -21.07
N SER A 166 9.39 2.33 -21.92
CA SER A 166 9.90 1.22 -22.74
C SER A 166 10.52 0.13 -21.87
N THR A 167 11.23 0.50 -20.81
CA THR A 167 11.82 -0.45 -19.86
C THR A 167 10.73 -1.20 -19.08
N ALA A 168 9.68 -0.54 -18.61
CA ALA A 168 8.56 -1.18 -17.93
C ALA A 168 7.84 -2.21 -18.82
N ARG A 169 7.74 -1.94 -20.13
CA ARG A 169 7.21 -2.90 -21.11
C ARG A 169 8.15 -4.08 -21.36
N TYR A 170 9.46 -3.82 -21.44
CA TYR A 170 10.47 -4.84 -21.73
C TYR A 170 10.67 -5.79 -20.56
N VAL A 171 10.83 -5.26 -19.34
CA VAL A 171 11.07 -6.06 -18.14
C VAL A 171 9.75 -6.58 -17.60
N ASN A 172 9.19 -7.54 -18.35
CA ASN A 172 7.98 -8.24 -18.00
C ASN A 172 8.32 -9.64 -17.53
N GLN A 173 7.82 -10.04 -16.36
CA GLN A 173 8.03 -11.39 -15.81
C GLN A 173 7.19 -12.44 -16.53
N SER A 174 7.53 -12.81 -17.76
CA SER A 174 7.00 -14.01 -18.45
C SER A 174 5.52 -14.35 -18.15
N GLY A 175 4.64 -13.35 -18.17
CA GLY A 175 3.20 -13.53 -18.01
C GLY A 175 2.66 -13.61 -16.57
N LYS A 176 3.50 -13.56 -15.52
CA LYS A 176 3.00 -13.51 -14.13
C LYS A 176 2.55 -12.13 -13.70
N ARG A 177 3.33 -11.07 -14.01
CA ARG A 177 3.01 -9.66 -13.72
C ARG A 177 3.75 -8.74 -14.70
N ASN A 178 3.07 -7.71 -15.19
CA ASN A 178 3.70 -6.64 -15.98
C ASN A 178 4.45 -5.67 -15.08
N GLY A 179 5.59 -5.13 -15.53
CA GLY A 179 6.28 -4.03 -14.85
C GLY A 179 5.35 -2.82 -14.76
N SER A 180 5.14 -2.30 -13.56
CA SER A 180 4.26 -1.15 -13.32
C SER A 180 4.97 -0.10 -12.49
N VAL A 181 4.95 1.14 -12.98
CA VAL A 181 5.65 2.27 -12.38
C VAL A 181 4.72 3.48 -12.34
N ALA A 182 4.60 4.10 -11.16
CA ALA A 182 3.97 5.39 -10.98
C ALA A 182 5.04 6.48 -10.86
N VAL A 183 4.92 7.51 -11.66
CA VAL A 183 5.85 8.65 -11.70
C VAL A 183 5.22 9.84 -10.98
N TYR A 184 5.94 10.36 -9.98
CA TYR A 184 5.52 11.46 -9.12
C TYR A 184 6.20 12.76 -9.50
N LEU A 185 5.43 13.83 -9.69
CA LEU A 185 5.92 15.16 -9.97
C LEU A 185 5.20 16.21 -9.11
N GLU A 186 5.92 17.24 -8.67
CA GLU A 186 5.31 18.39 -7.99
C GLU A 186 4.81 19.43 -9.02
N PRO A 187 3.64 20.10 -8.77
CA PRO A 187 3.02 21.02 -9.74
C PRO A 187 3.83 22.28 -10.06
N TRP A 188 4.86 22.61 -9.28
CA TRP A 188 5.72 23.76 -9.56
C TRP A 188 6.80 23.48 -10.63
N HIS A 189 6.98 22.23 -11.06
CA HIS A 189 7.97 21.85 -12.06
C HIS A 189 7.59 22.44 -13.42
N ALA A 190 8.58 23.02 -14.14
CA ALA A 190 8.30 23.74 -15.37
C ALA A 190 7.75 22.87 -16.53
N ASP A 191 7.99 21.56 -16.50
CA ASP A 191 7.45 20.62 -17.49
C ASP A 191 6.08 20.01 -17.09
N ILE A 192 5.41 20.56 -16.08
CA ILE A 192 4.15 20.00 -15.54
C ILE A 192 3.05 19.84 -16.61
N GLU A 193 2.91 20.81 -17.52
CA GLU A 193 1.89 20.75 -18.57
C GLU A 193 2.13 19.55 -19.51
N SER A 194 3.38 19.32 -19.92
CA SER A 194 3.77 18.16 -20.75
C SER A 194 3.62 16.83 -19.99
N PHE A 195 3.88 16.83 -18.68
CA PHE A 195 3.67 15.67 -17.82
C PHE A 195 2.20 15.24 -17.77
N LEU A 196 1.27 16.19 -17.69
CA LEU A 196 -0.17 15.92 -17.68
C LEU A 196 -0.68 15.32 -18.99
N ASP A 197 0.05 15.53 -20.09
CA ASP A 197 -0.33 15.03 -21.41
C ASP A 197 0.17 13.62 -21.71
N LEU A 198 1.08 13.06 -20.88
CA LEU A 198 1.78 11.79 -21.16
C LEU A 198 0.85 10.59 -21.36
N LYS A 199 -0.31 10.55 -20.72
CA LYS A 199 -1.27 9.45 -20.80
C LYS A 199 -2.48 9.71 -21.71
N LYS A 200 -2.60 10.91 -22.26
CA LYS A 200 -3.72 11.27 -23.14
C LYS A 200 -3.82 10.37 -24.37
N ASN A 201 -5.06 10.08 -24.81
CA ASN A 201 -5.35 9.17 -25.91
C ASN A 201 -5.10 9.76 -27.29
N HIS A 202 -4.90 11.07 -27.39
CA HIS A 202 -4.73 11.82 -28.65
C HIS A 202 -3.45 12.65 -28.62
N GLY A 203 -3.05 13.17 -29.78
CA GLY A 203 -1.87 14.03 -29.95
C GLY A 203 -0.64 13.26 -30.45
N ASP A 204 0.52 13.90 -30.36
CA ASP A 204 1.78 13.36 -30.85
C ASP A 204 2.26 12.18 -29.99
N GLU A 205 2.43 11.00 -30.59
CA GLU A 205 2.88 9.77 -29.91
C GLU A 205 4.29 9.92 -29.31
N GLU A 206 5.15 10.77 -29.90
CA GLU A 206 6.48 11.06 -29.37
C GLU A 206 6.42 11.79 -28.01
N MET A 207 5.27 12.37 -27.69
CA MET A 207 5.00 13.05 -26.43
C MET A 207 4.17 12.21 -25.45
N ARG A 208 4.07 10.89 -25.68
CA ARG A 208 3.25 9.96 -24.85
C ARG A 208 4.08 8.87 -24.22
N ALA A 209 3.66 8.44 -23.02
CA ALA A 209 4.22 7.32 -22.27
C ALA A 209 3.08 6.65 -21.47
N ARG A 210 2.17 5.93 -22.18
CA ARG A 210 0.88 5.50 -21.68
C ARG A 210 0.91 4.27 -20.77
N ASP A 211 2.00 3.50 -20.76
CA ASP A 211 2.11 2.29 -19.95
C ASP A 211 2.48 2.60 -18.49
N LEU A 212 2.89 3.84 -18.20
CA LEU A 212 3.17 4.31 -16.85
C LEU A 212 1.93 4.94 -16.20
N PHE A 213 1.99 5.10 -14.88
CA PHE A 213 1.00 5.81 -14.09
C PHE A 213 1.59 7.14 -13.63
N TYR A 214 0.74 8.14 -13.42
CA TYR A 214 1.17 9.50 -13.11
C TYR A 214 0.49 9.99 -11.84
N ALA A 215 1.27 10.66 -11.00
CA ALA A 215 0.83 11.18 -9.72
C ALA A 215 1.37 12.60 -9.47
N LEU A 216 0.58 13.43 -8.82
CA LEU A 216 0.99 14.75 -8.37
C LEU A 216 1.22 14.77 -6.87
N TRP A 217 2.37 15.30 -6.48
CA TRP A 217 2.76 15.52 -5.08
C TRP A 217 2.54 16.99 -4.74
N ILE A 218 1.34 17.30 -4.20
CA ILE A 218 0.78 18.66 -4.16
C ILE A 218 1.05 19.30 -2.80
N CYS A 219 1.69 20.50 -2.81
CA CYS A 219 1.85 21.33 -1.61
C CYS A 219 0.57 22.14 -1.32
N ASP A 220 0.36 22.50 -0.06
CA ASP A 220 -0.78 23.29 0.40
C ASP A 220 -0.84 24.68 -0.27
N LEU A 221 0.32 25.30 -0.50
CA LEU A 221 0.41 26.59 -1.17
C LEU A 221 -0.25 26.59 -2.56
N PHE A 222 -0.10 25.51 -3.33
CA PHE A 222 -0.76 25.38 -4.63
C PHE A 222 -2.29 25.37 -4.50
N MET A 223 -2.81 24.58 -3.54
CA MET A 223 -4.24 24.52 -3.27
C MET A 223 -4.81 25.89 -2.82
N GLU A 224 -4.06 26.60 -2.00
CA GLU A 224 -4.44 27.95 -1.60
C GLU A 224 -4.44 28.95 -2.76
N ARG A 225 -3.43 28.88 -3.64
CA ARG A 225 -3.34 29.74 -4.83
C ARG A 225 -4.49 29.46 -5.81
N ILE A 226 -4.91 28.20 -5.98
CA ILE A 226 -6.10 27.84 -6.76
C ILE A 226 -7.35 28.49 -6.12
N LYS A 227 -7.53 28.34 -4.81
CA LYS A 227 -8.67 28.92 -4.08
C LYS A 227 -8.78 30.43 -4.24
N LYS A 228 -7.63 31.12 -4.15
CA LYS A 228 -7.53 32.59 -4.28
C LYS A 228 -7.50 33.06 -5.73
N ASN A 229 -7.54 32.19 -6.72
CA ASN A 229 -7.35 32.50 -8.15
C ASN A 229 -6.03 33.25 -8.41
N GLY A 230 -4.98 32.85 -7.70
CA GLY A 230 -3.67 33.49 -7.74
C GLY A 230 -2.77 33.01 -8.87
N LYS A 231 -1.63 33.66 -8.98
CA LYS A 231 -0.57 33.22 -9.89
C LYS A 231 0.18 32.01 -9.35
N TRP A 232 0.70 31.20 -10.25
CA TRP A 232 1.55 30.05 -9.95
C TRP A 232 2.78 30.08 -10.85
N THR A 233 3.94 30.15 -10.24
CA THR A 233 5.22 30.22 -10.95
C THR A 233 5.84 28.85 -11.06
N LEU A 234 6.24 28.46 -12.26
CA LEU A 234 6.88 27.20 -12.59
C LEU A 234 8.40 27.38 -12.58
N PHE A 235 9.09 26.45 -11.93
CA PHE A 235 10.54 26.50 -11.72
C PHE A 235 11.26 25.32 -12.36
N CYS A 236 12.54 25.52 -12.64
CA CYS A 236 13.48 24.45 -12.96
C CYS A 236 14.21 24.01 -11.70
N PRO A 237 14.19 22.72 -11.33
CA PRO A 237 14.86 22.25 -10.13
C PRO A 237 16.39 22.45 -10.16
N ASN A 238 16.99 22.54 -11.34
CA ASN A 238 18.42 22.87 -11.48
C ASN A 238 18.76 24.31 -11.05
N GLU A 239 17.79 25.21 -11.11
CA GLU A 239 17.93 26.63 -10.72
C GLU A 239 17.38 26.92 -9.32
N CYS A 240 16.46 26.05 -8.84
CA CYS A 240 15.74 26.16 -7.59
C CYS A 240 15.83 24.83 -6.83
N GLN A 241 17.04 24.41 -6.48
CA GLN A 241 17.38 23.05 -6.07
C GLN A 241 16.68 22.56 -4.79
N GLU A 242 16.35 23.45 -3.86
CA GLU A 242 15.88 23.07 -2.53
C GLU A 242 14.36 22.89 -2.42
N LEU A 243 13.56 23.27 -3.44
CA LEU A 243 12.09 23.23 -3.36
C LEU A 243 11.52 21.84 -3.07
N PHE A 244 12.11 20.80 -3.65
CA PHE A 244 11.65 19.43 -3.44
C PHE A 244 12.12 18.84 -2.10
N ASN A 245 13.06 19.50 -1.40
CA ASN A 245 13.60 19.05 -0.12
C ASN A 245 12.88 19.63 1.11
N VAL A 246 11.92 20.53 0.90
CA VAL A 246 11.20 21.22 1.98
C VAL A 246 9.69 21.11 1.82
N TYR A 247 8.93 21.25 2.91
CA TYR A 247 7.47 21.23 2.94
C TYR A 247 6.93 22.22 3.98
N GLY A 248 5.63 22.49 3.96
CA GLY A 248 4.97 23.42 4.88
C GLY A 248 5.48 24.83 4.76
N ASP A 249 5.60 25.54 5.87
CA ASP A 249 6.03 26.95 5.88
C ASP A 249 7.42 27.17 5.29
N LYS A 250 8.32 26.19 5.42
CA LYS A 250 9.65 26.28 4.79
C LYS A 250 9.55 26.26 3.28
N PHE A 251 8.66 25.43 2.71
CA PHE A 251 8.39 25.41 1.29
C PHE A 251 7.78 26.75 0.84
N ASN A 252 6.76 27.22 1.54
CA ASN A 252 6.06 28.46 1.19
C ASN A 252 7.03 29.65 1.12
N LYS A 253 7.86 29.79 2.16
CA LYS A 253 8.87 30.85 2.21
C LYS A 253 9.86 30.77 1.06
N LEU A 254 10.43 29.59 0.83
CA LEU A 254 11.43 29.39 -0.24
C LEU A 254 10.84 29.60 -1.64
N TYR A 255 9.60 29.13 -1.86
CA TYR A 255 8.88 29.32 -3.10
C TYR A 255 8.68 30.81 -3.41
N GLU A 256 8.21 31.60 -2.43
CA GLU A 256 7.99 33.03 -2.55
C GLU A 256 9.29 33.82 -2.72
N GLU A 257 10.37 33.40 -2.09
CA GLU A 257 11.72 33.96 -2.28
C GLU A 257 12.19 33.77 -3.74
N TYR A 258 12.05 32.57 -4.30
CA TYR A 258 12.41 32.30 -5.70
C TYR A 258 11.50 33.04 -6.68
N GLU A 259 10.21 33.15 -6.38
CA GLU A 259 9.25 33.89 -7.19
C GLU A 259 9.61 35.39 -7.22
N SER A 260 9.89 36.00 -6.08
CA SER A 260 10.27 37.38 -5.90
C SER A 260 11.63 37.70 -6.55
N ALA A 261 12.55 36.73 -6.52
CA ALA A 261 13.86 36.85 -7.17
C ALA A 261 13.83 36.68 -8.72
N GLY A 262 12.64 36.42 -9.28
CA GLY A 262 12.46 36.24 -10.72
C GLY A 262 13.09 34.97 -11.30
N ARG A 263 13.26 33.90 -10.48
CA ARG A 263 13.84 32.64 -10.93
C ARG A 263 12.86 31.73 -11.67
N GLY A 264 11.59 32.14 -11.80
CA GLY A 264 10.56 31.40 -12.53
C GLY A 264 10.84 31.27 -14.02
N ARG A 265 10.55 30.10 -14.59
CA ARG A 265 10.57 29.87 -16.05
C ARG A 265 9.30 30.37 -16.73
N LYS A 266 8.18 30.25 -16.06
CA LYS A 266 6.83 30.62 -16.53
C LYS A 266 5.94 30.92 -15.35
N THR A 267 5.11 31.96 -15.45
CA THR A 267 4.06 32.22 -14.46
C THR A 267 2.70 32.10 -15.12
N ILE A 268 1.83 31.27 -14.55
CA ILE A 268 0.49 31.00 -15.08
C ILE A 268 -0.56 31.28 -14.00
N ASN A 269 -1.84 31.21 -14.34
CA ASN A 269 -2.89 31.21 -13.35
C ASN A 269 -3.00 29.81 -12.71
N ALA A 270 -3.07 29.73 -11.39
CA ALA A 270 -3.15 28.46 -10.67
C ALA A 270 -4.40 27.64 -11.05
N ARG A 271 -5.52 28.31 -11.35
CA ARG A 271 -6.76 27.65 -11.79
C ARG A 271 -6.65 27.08 -13.20
N ASP A 272 -5.89 27.68 -14.09
CA ASP A 272 -5.69 27.14 -15.43
C ASP A 272 -4.93 25.81 -15.37
N LEU A 273 -3.87 25.74 -14.55
CA LEU A 273 -3.18 24.49 -14.30
C LEU A 273 -4.10 23.44 -13.62
N TRP A 274 -4.92 23.90 -12.67
CA TRP A 274 -5.89 23.02 -12.00
C TRP A 274 -6.87 22.40 -13.00
N PHE A 275 -7.40 23.17 -13.91
CA PHE A 275 -8.30 22.65 -14.95
C PHE A 275 -7.59 21.67 -15.88
N ASN A 276 -6.32 21.90 -16.24
CA ASN A 276 -5.52 20.93 -17.01
C ASN A 276 -5.34 19.61 -16.23
N ILE A 277 -5.17 19.65 -14.91
CA ILE A 277 -5.13 18.46 -14.06
C ILE A 277 -6.47 17.72 -14.11
N LEU A 278 -7.59 18.43 -13.96
CA LEU A 278 -8.92 17.83 -14.02
C LEU A 278 -9.25 17.26 -15.40
N ASP A 279 -8.83 17.90 -16.49
CA ASP A 279 -8.96 17.38 -17.86
C ASP A 279 -8.25 16.02 -18.00
N SER A 280 -7.02 15.93 -17.51
CA SER A 280 -6.26 14.69 -17.51
C SER A 280 -6.98 13.61 -16.70
N GLN A 281 -7.53 13.93 -15.52
CA GLN A 281 -8.31 12.99 -14.72
C GLN A 281 -9.60 12.55 -15.40
N MET A 282 -10.33 13.48 -16.02
CA MET A 282 -11.56 13.15 -16.74
C MET A 282 -11.30 12.29 -17.98
N GLU A 283 -10.16 12.43 -18.63
CA GLU A 283 -9.81 11.62 -19.80
C GLU A 283 -9.24 10.26 -19.42
N THR A 284 -8.34 10.18 -18.45
CA THR A 284 -7.50 9.02 -18.20
C THR A 284 -7.70 8.34 -16.83
N GLY A 285 -8.46 8.96 -15.91
CA GLY A 285 -8.57 8.54 -14.51
C GLY A 285 -7.37 8.94 -13.64
N THR A 286 -6.31 9.47 -14.24
CA THR A 286 -5.06 9.94 -13.60
C THR A 286 -4.82 11.41 -13.96
N PRO A 287 -3.95 12.19 -13.26
CA PRO A 287 -3.02 11.74 -12.22
C PRO A 287 -3.67 11.46 -10.87
N TYR A 288 -3.00 10.63 -10.05
CA TYR A 288 -3.28 10.52 -8.63
C TYR A 288 -2.97 11.85 -7.94
N LEU A 289 -3.70 12.21 -6.90
CA LEU A 289 -3.42 13.44 -6.13
C LEU A 289 -3.09 13.09 -4.68
N LEU A 290 -1.87 13.43 -4.25
CA LEU A 290 -1.41 13.26 -2.88
C LEU A 290 -0.92 14.59 -2.33
N TYR A 291 -1.21 14.85 -1.05
CA TYR A 291 -0.91 16.12 -0.41
C TYR A 291 0.42 16.03 0.36
N LYS A 292 1.43 16.70 -0.17
CA LYS A 292 2.81 16.71 0.33
C LYS A 292 2.90 17.09 1.80
N ASP A 293 2.23 18.19 2.17
CA ASP A 293 2.34 18.73 3.53
C ASP A 293 1.66 17.80 4.55
N ALA A 294 0.45 17.32 4.25
CA ALA A 294 -0.25 16.35 5.10
C ALA A 294 0.54 15.05 5.25
N ALA A 295 1.14 14.53 4.17
CA ALA A 295 1.95 13.32 4.19
C ALA A 295 3.18 13.47 5.08
N ASN A 296 3.92 14.58 4.98
CA ASN A 296 5.12 14.83 5.75
C ASN A 296 4.84 15.18 7.21
N LEU A 297 3.88 16.08 7.47
CA LEU A 297 3.53 16.51 8.83
C LEU A 297 3.04 15.36 9.70
N LYS A 298 2.33 14.38 9.10
CA LYS A 298 1.71 13.25 9.79
C LYS A 298 2.48 11.93 9.66
N SER A 299 3.75 11.96 9.28
CA SER A 299 4.58 10.77 9.17
C SER A 299 5.44 10.55 10.41
N ASN A 300 5.55 9.28 10.83
CA ASN A 300 6.51 8.88 11.86
C ASN A 300 7.96 8.86 11.33
N GLN A 301 8.17 8.89 10.02
CA GLN A 301 9.49 8.95 9.38
C GLN A 301 9.97 10.38 9.04
N LYS A 302 9.27 11.43 9.48
CA LYS A 302 9.63 12.81 9.15
C LYS A 302 10.98 13.26 9.73
N ASN A 303 11.55 12.52 10.69
CA ASN A 303 12.90 12.74 11.21
C ASN A 303 14.01 12.34 10.22
N LEU A 304 13.70 11.54 9.21
CA LEU A 304 14.66 11.13 8.17
C LEU A 304 14.89 12.21 7.12
N GLY A 305 13.89 13.02 6.85
CA GLY A 305 13.90 14.07 5.85
C GLY A 305 12.53 14.26 5.19
N THR A 306 12.49 14.97 4.07
CA THR A 306 11.25 15.21 3.33
C THR A 306 10.89 13.97 2.50
N ILE A 307 9.69 13.44 2.75
CA ILE A 307 9.08 12.38 1.93
C ILE A 307 8.57 13.02 0.63
N LYS A 308 8.91 12.43 -0.51
CA LYS A 308 8.74 13.05 -1.83
C LYS A 308 7.77 12.31 -2.76
N SER A 309 7.31 11.13 -2.37
CA SER A 309 6.37 10.33 -3.16
C SER A 309 5.65 9.28 -2.32
N SER A 310 4.79 8.54 -2.98
CA SER A 310 4.18 7.31 -2.52
C SER A 310 4.55 6.17 -3.48
N ASN A 311 3.96 4.99 -3.27
CA ASN A 311 4.13 3.83 -4.14
C ASN A 311 3.21 3.90 -5.38
N LEU A 312 3.06 2.76 -6.05
CA LEU A 312 2.22 2.59 -7.24
C LEU A 312 0.72 2.82 -6.94
N CYS A 313 0.26 2.49 -5.73
CA CYS A 313 -1.17 2.51 -5.36
C CYS A 313 -1.53 3.53 -4.26
N THR A 314 -0.60 4.42 -3.91
CA THR A 314 -0.85 5.59 -3.04
C THR A 314 -1.09 5.33 -1.54
N GLU A 315 -0.97 4.08 -1.08
CA GLU A 315 -1.12 3.75 0.35
C GLU A 315 0.18 3.83 1.15
N ILE A 316 1.35 3.76 0.50
CA ILE A 316 2.66 3.75 1.16
C ILE A 316 3.26 5.15 1.17
N ILE A 317 3.55 5.66 2.35
CA ILE A 317 4.23 6.94 2.58
C ILE A 317 5.48 6.67 3.40
N GLU A 318 6.61 6.51 2.72
CA GLU A 318 7.91 6.17 3.30
C GLU A 318 9.01 7.06 2.74
N TYR A 319 10.05 7.27 3.54
CA TYR A 319 11.22 8.04 3.13
C TYR A 319 12.07 7.25 2.13
N SER A 320 12.54 7.93 1.09
CA SER A 320 13.53 7.43 0.13
C SER A 320 14.44 8.55 -0.36
N ASP A 321 15.68 8.22 -0.64
CA ASP A 321 16.68 9.13 -1.21
C ASP A 321 17.61 8.40 -2.19
N GLU A 322 18.72 9.03 -2.59
CA GLU A 322 19.69 8.44 -3.51
C GLU A 322 20.38 7.17 -2.96
N ASN A 323 20.39 6.96 -1.65
CA ASN A 323 21.03 5.86 -0.96
C ASN A 323 20.06 4.80 -0.45
N GLU A 324 18.77 5.15 -0.33
CA GLU A 324 17.73 4.30 0.23
C GLU A 324 16.51 4.20 -0.67
N THR A 325 16.13 2.97 -1.01
CA THR A 325 14.85 2.67 -1.66
C THR A 325 13.89 2.13 -0.61
N ALA A 326 12.80 2.84 -0.37
CA ALA A 326 11.79 2.39 0.59
C ALA A 326 11.10 1.10 0.11
N VAL A 327 10.81 0.22 1.06
CA VAL A 327 10.20 -1.10 0.79
C VAL A 327 9.11 -1.37 1.81
N CYS A 328 7.92 -1.75 1.35
CA CYS A 328 6.85 -2.16 2.24
C CYS A 328 6.41 -3.60 2.00
N ASN A 329 6.25 -4.34 3.10
CA ASN A 329 5.73 -5.69 3.15
C ASN A 329 4.28 -5.64 3.61
N LEU A 330 3.37 -6.30 2.88
CA LEU A 330 1.95 -6.09 3.01
C LEU A 330 1.19 -7.37 3.37
N ALA A 331 0.11 -7.19 4.13
CA ALA A 331 -0.91 -8.19 4.39
C ALA A 331 -2.27 -7.51 4.57
N SER A 332 -3.36 -8.21 4.29
CA SER A 332 -4.72 -7.68 4.46
C SER A 332 -5.59 -8.59 5.32
N ILE A 333 -6.26 -8.00 6.30
CA ILE A 333 -7.14 -8.70 7.24
C ILE A 333 -8.56 -8.73 6.66
N ALA A 334 -9.17 -9.90 6.65
CA ALA A 334 -10.50 -10.14 6.12
C ALA A 334 -11.56 -9.85 7.18
N LEU A 335 -12.07 -8.62 7.20
CA LEU A 335 -12.99 -8.13 8.22
C LEU A 335 -14.29 -8.94 8.39
N PRO A 336 -14.90 -9.53 7.33
CA PRO A 336 -16.14 -10.29 7.49
C PRO A 336 -16.02 -11.50 8.43
N THR A 337 -14.82 -12.04 8.63
CA THR A 337 -14.60 -13.19 9.52
C THR A 337 -14.75 -12.87 11.00
N PHE A 338 -14.86 -11.58 11.35
CA PHE A 338 -15.04 -11.10 12.72
C PHE A 338 -16.50 -10.71 13.05
N VAL A 339 -17.43 -10.90 12.09
CA VAL A 339 -18.83 -10.56 12.28
C VAL A 339 -19.60 -11.81 12.73
N ASP A 340 -20.30 -11.71 13.84
CA ASP A 340 -21.35 -12.65 14.20
C ASP A 340 -22.67 -12.24 13.51
N GLU A 341 -23.05 -13.00 12.47
CA GLU A 341 -24.27 -12.72 11.68
C GLU A 341 -25.56 -12.82 12.52
N LYS A 342 -25.56 -13.58 13.61
CA LYS A 342 -26.75 -13.77 14.45
C LYS A 342 -26.98 -12.58 15.38
N SER A 343 -25.93 -12.17 16.08
CA SER A 343 -26.00 -11.03 17.01
C SER A 343 -25.78 -9.68 16.33
N LYS A 344 -25.36 -9.66 15.06
CA LYS A 344 -24.98 -8.46 14.31
C LYS A 344 -23.88 -7.63 15.00
N THR A 345 -22.93 -8.31 15.61
CA THR A 345 -21.81 -7.70 16.34
C THR A 345 -20.48 -7.99 15.68
N PHE A 346 -19.52 -7.10 15.90
CA PHE A 346 -18.16 -7.24 15.41
C PHE A 346 -17.20 -7.58 16.56
N ASP A 347 -16.40 -8.63 16.40
CA ASP A 347 -15.44 -9.11 17.41
C ASP A 347 -14.10 -8.35 17.32
N TYR A 348 -14.01 -7.22 18.03
CA TYR A 348 -12.79 -6.39 18.09
C TYR A 348 -11.64 -7.07 18.83
N GLU A 349 -11.93 -7.95 19.80
CA GLU A 349 -10.90 -8.66 20.54
C GLU A 349 -10.19 -9.68 19.64
N LYS A 350 -10.95 -10.43 18.86
CA LYS A 350 -10.38 -11.34 17.86
C LYS A 350 -9.62 -10.61 16.78
N LEU A 351 -10.13 -9.47 16.31
CA LEU A 351 -9.42 -8.60 15.37
C LEU A 351 -8.06 -8.15 15.93
N HIS A 352 -8.03 -7.74 17.20
CA HIS A 352 -6.81 -7.33 17.91
C HIS A 352 -5.78 -8.46 17.94
N GLN A 353 -6.19 -9.68 18.30
CA GLN A 353 -5.32 -10.86 18.33
C GLN A 353 -4.75 -11.17 16.94
N VAL A 354 -5.57 -11.22 15.90
CA VAL A 354 -5.13 -11.49 14.52
C VAL A 354 -4.19 -10.42 14.01
N ALA A 355 -4.45 -9.14 14.30
CA ALA A 355 -3.58 -8.04 13.90
C ALA A 355 -2.17 -8.14 14.54
N LYS A 356 -2.06 -8.63 15.78
CA LYS A 356 -0.77 -8.91 16.42
C LYS A 356 0.00 -10.03 15.70
N VAL A 357 -0.68 -11.10 15.29
CA VAL A 357 -0.06 -12.18 14.50
C VAL A 357 0.42 -11.68 13.15
N VAL A 358 -0.40 -10.92 12.44
CA VAL A 358 -0.03 -10.31 11.15
C VAL A 358 1.18 -9.38 11.30
N THR A 359 1.25 -8.59 12.37
CA THR A 359 2.40 -7.73 12.68
C THR A 359 3.67 -8.56 12.87
N SER A 360 3.60 -9.65 13.63
CA SER A 360 4.73 -10.58 13.82
C SER A 360 5.18 -11.20 12.50
N ASN A 361 4.24 -11.64 11.67
CA ASN A 361 4.53 -12.23 10.36
C ASN A 361 5.25 -11.25 9.44
N LEU A 362 4.73 -10.03 9.31
CA LEU A 362 5.33 -9.01 8.44
C LEU A 362 6.70 -8.57 8.95
N ASN A 363 6.89 -8.50 10.26
CA ASN A 363 8.21 -8.25 10.82
C ASN A 363 9.21 -9.37 10.46
N LYS A 364 8.77 -10.64 10.45
CA LYS A 364 9.58 -11.79 9.99
C LYS A 364 9.82 -11.75 8.48
N VAL A 365 8.84 -11.34 7.70
CA VAL A 365 9.00 -11.18 6.23
C VAL A 365 10.18 -10.27 5.91
N ILE A 366 10.37 -9.17 6.65
CA ILE A 366 11.54 -8.27 6.48
C ILE A 366 12.85 -9.03 6.59
N ASP A 367 12.96 -9.95 7.55
CA ASP A 367 14.20 -10.68 7.84
C ASP A 367 14.50 -11.78 6.80
N VAL A 368 13.48 -12.41 6.22
CA VAL A 368 13.63 -13.52 5.27
C VAL A 368 13.51 -13.12 3.80
N ASN A 369 13.21 -11.86 3.53
CA ASN A 369 13.01 -11.33 2.19
C ASN A 369 14.31 -11.30 1.38
N PHE A 370 14.22 -11.66 0.11
CA PHE A 370 15.26 -11.36 -0.87
C PHE A 370 15.08 -9.92 -1.38
N TYR A 371 16.12 -9.11 -1.31
CA TYR A 371 16.11 -7.73 -1.76
C TYR A 371 16.75 -7.59 -3.16
N PRO A 372 16.03 -7.03 -4.17
CA PRO A 372 16.58 -6.85 -5.52
C PRO A 372 17.77 -5.89 -5.61
N THR A 373 17.86 -4.93 -4.66
CA THR A 373 18.93 -3.92 -4.61
C THR A 373 19.42 -3.71 -3.18
N GLU A 374 20.69 -3.33 -3.01
CA GLU A 374 21.25 -3.02 -1.69
C GLU A 374 20.59 -1.80 -1.04
N LYS A 375 20.15 -0.81 -1.84
CA LYS A 375 19.40 0.36 -1.34
C LYS A 375 18.08 -0.06 -0.69
N ALA A 376 17.38 -1.03 -1.29
CA ALA A 376 16.14 -1.59 -0.74
C ALA A 376 16.39 -2.36 0.57
N LYS A 377 17.43 -3.18 0.61
CA LYS A 377 17.84 -3.92 1.80
C LYS A 377 18.18 -2.97 2.96
N ARG A 378 19.00 -1.96 2.68
CA ARG A 378 19.42 -0.96 3.68
C ARG A 378 18.21 -0.27 4.31
N SER A 379 17.33 0.30 3.49
CA SER A 379 16.16 1.02 3.96
C SER A 379 15.24 0.12 4.79
N ASN A 380 14.89 -1.07 4.27
CA ASN A 380 13.92 -1.94 4.92
C ASN A 380 14.44 -2.52 6.25
N LEU A 381 15.71 -2.89 6.33
CA LEU A 381 16.32 -3.35 7.59
C LEU A 381 16.50 -2.24 8.61
N SER A 382 16.79 -1.00 8.17
CA SER A 382 16.98 0.16 9.07
C SER A 382 15.67 0.66 9.66
N HIS A 383 14.63 0.80 8.84
CA HIS A 383 13.38 1.46 9.24
C HIS A 383 12.25 0.47 9.53
N ARG A 384 12.32 -0.74 9.01
CA ARG A 384 11.40 -1.86 9.20
C ARG A 384 9.91 -1.50 9.06
N PRO A 385 9.49 -0.74 8.05
CA PRO A 385 8.07 -0.45 7.85
C PRO A 385 7.33 -1.71 7.41
N ILE A 386 6.07 -1.79 7.83
CA ILE A 386 5.10 -2.80 7.37
C ILE A 386 3.81 -2.10 6.95
N GLY A 387 2.96 -2.79 6.20
CA GLY A 387 1.67 -2.26 5.78
C GLY A 387 0.56 -3.30 5.99
N ILE A 388 -0.23 -3.10 7.04
CA ILE A 388 -1.43 -3.89 7.30
C ILE A 388 -2.62 -3.16 6.69
N GLY A 389 -3.32 -3.84 5.79
CA GLY A 389 -4.58 -3.38 5.21
C GLY A 389 -5.75 -4.25 5.62
N ILE A 390 -6.86 -4.01 4.97
CA ILE A 390 -8.12 -4.73 5.20
C ILE A 390 -8.75 -5.13 3.87
N GLN A 391 -9.71 -6.05 3.93
CA GLN A 391 -10.64 -6.37 2.86
C GLN A 391 -12.03 -6.66 3.44
N GLY A 392 -13.07 -6.40 2.66
CA GLY A 392 -14.43 -6.72 3.05
C GLY A 392 -15.11 -5.75 4.00
N LEU A 393 -14.77 -4.45 4.02
CA LEU A 393 -15.46 -3.48 4.87
C LEU A 393 -16.94 -3.34 4.48
N ALA A 394 -17.26 -3.33 3.19
CA ALA A 394 -18.65 -3.29 2.72
C ALA A 394 -19.43 -4.56 3.10
N ASP A 395 -18.77 -5.72 3.05
CA ASP A 395 -19.35 -6.98 3.52
C ASP A 395 -19.72 -6.91 5.01
N VAL A 396 -18.85 -6.34 5.85
CA VAL A 396 -19.12 -6.14 7.29
C VAL A 396 -20.40 -5.33 7.50
N PHE A 397 -20.53 -4.20 6.81
CA PHE A 397 -21.72 -3.37 6.95
C PHE A 397 -23.00 -4.11 6.53
N ILE A 398 -22.96 -4.82 5.41
CA ILE A 398 -24.09 -5.64 4.95
C ILE A 398 -24.43 -6.74 5.98
N MET A 399 -23.43 -7.47 6.48
CA MET A 399 -23.64 -8.54 7.47
C MET A 399 -24.19 -8.03 8.80
N MET A 400 -23.92 -6.77 9.14
CA MET A 400 -24.45 -6.08 10.32
C MET A 400 -25.75 -5.31 10.05
N ASP A 401 -26.37 -5.47 8.88
CA ASP A 401 -27.59 -4.80 8.43
C ASP A 401 -27.48 -3.27 8.37
N LEU A 402 -26.31 -2.73 8.04
CA LEU A 402 -26.04 -1.30 8.00
C LEU A 402 -25.87 -0.78 6.57
N PRO A 403 -26.53 0.33 6.20
CA PRO A 403 -26.18 1.08 5.01
C PRO A 403 -24.74 1.61 5.08
N PHE A 404 -23.99 1.57 3.98
CA PHE A 404 -22.60 1.99 3.95
C PHE A 404 -22.37 3.44 4.43
N TYR A 405 -23.35 4.31 4.25
CA TYR A 405 -23.29 5.74 4.59
C TYR A 405 -23.95 6.09 5.93
N SER A 406 -24.29 5.10 6.77
CA SER A 406 -24.88 5.34 8.10
C SER A 406 -23.85 5.83 9.13
N GLU A 407 -24.31 6.49 10.19
CA GLU A 407 -23.42 6.93 11.27
C GLU A 407 -22.86 5.73 12.06
N GLU A 408 -23.65 4.65 12.18
CA GLU A 408 -23.19 3.39 12.78
C GLU A 408 -22.07 2.77 11.97
N ALA A 409 -22.15 2.77 10.64
CA ALA A 409 -21.08 2.29 9.76
C ALA A 409 -19.80 3.12 9.92
N LYS A 410 -19.92 4.44 10.07
CA LYS A 410 -18.77 5.31 10.35
C LYS A 410 -18.11 4.96 11.69
N GLN A 411 -18.90 4.72 12.74
CA GLN A 411 -18.36 4.38 14.05
C GLN A 411 -17.63 3.03 14.02
N ILE A 412 -18.17 2.04 13.31
CA ILE A 412 -17.52 0.75 13.11
C ILE A 412 -16.22 0.91 12.34
N ASN A 413 -16.19 1.72 11.29
CA ASN A 413 -14.99 2.07 10.54
C ASN A 413 -13.89 2.64 11.46
N ILE A 414 -14.21 3.59 12.33
CA ILE A 414 -13.28 4.15 13.32
C ILE A 414 -12.77 3.05 14.27
N ASN A 415 -13.68 2.29 14.86
CA ASN A 415 -13.35 1.27 15.85
C ASN A 415 -12.45 0.16 15.29
N ILE A 416 -12.67 -0.24 14.03
CA ILE A 416 -11.83 -1.23 13.33
C ILE A 416 -10.40 -0.70 13.19
N PHE A 417 -10.22 0.52 12.68
CA PHE A 417 -8.89 1.07 12.45
C PHE A 417 -8.18 1.46 13.74
N GLU A 418 -8.90 1.91 14.77
CA GLU A 418 -8.36 2.10 16.11
C GLU A 418 -7.80 0.78 16.67
N THR A 419 -8.57 -0.31 16.54
CA THR A 419 -8.16 -1.65 16.98
C THR A 419 -6.92 -2.14 16.22
N LEU A 420 -6.91 -2.00 14.90
CA LEU A 420 -5.76 -2.40 14.07
C LEU A 420 -4.50 -1.63 14.45
N TYR A 421 -4.61 -0.32 14.64
CA TYR A 421 -3.47 0.52 14.98
C TYR A 421 -2.97 0.20 16.38
N HIS A 422 -3.86 0.04 17.38
CA HIS A 422 -3.45 -0.33 18.73
C HIS A 422 -2.75 -1.70 18.74
N ALA A 423 -3.36 -2.72 18.16
CA ALA A 423 -2.84 -4.08 18.16
C ALA A 423 -1.47 -4.19 17.49
N SER A 424 -1.31 -3.56 16.34
CA SER A 424 -0.04 -3.57 15.60
C SER A 424 1.05 -2.78 16.32
N LEU A 425 0.70 -1.64 16.91
CA LEU A 425 1.64 -0.82 17.67
C LEU A 425 2.07 -1.53 18.97
N GLU A 426 1.13 -2.12 19.70
CA GLU A 426 1.39 -2.91 20.90
C GLU A 426 2.31 -4.10 20.57
N ARG A 427 2.01 -4.85 19.50
CA ARG A 427 2.86 -5.98 19.10
C ARG A 427 4.26 -5.55 18.68
N SER A 428 4.37 -4.46 17.94
CA SER A 428 5.67 -3.88 17.56
C SER A 428 6.48 -3.45 18.77
N ASN A 429 5.82 -2.92 19.81
CA ASN A 429 6.46 -2.61 21.10
C ASN A 429 6.86 -3.89 21.87
N GLU A 430 6.00 -4.90 21.93
CA GLU A 430 6.32 -6.20 22.53
C GLU A 430 7.57 -6.83 21.89
N ILE A 431 7.67 -6.80 20.55
CA ILE A 431 8.85 -7.32 19.84
C ILE A 431 10.12 -6.53 20.25
N ALA A 432 10.00 -5.23 20.42
CA ALA A 432 11.13 -4.42 20.90
C ALA A 432 11.54 -4.81 22.33
N ILE A 433 10.58 -5.06 23.22
CA ILE A 433 10.81 -5.53 24.60
C ILE A 433 11.44 -6.92 24.61
N GLU A 434 10.90 -7.86 23.81
CA GLU A 434 11.45 -9.22 23.67
C GLU A 434 12.92 -9.19 23.25
N ARG A 435 13.29 -8.30 22.32
CA ARG A 435 14.66 -8.13 21.87
C ARG A 435 15.53 -7.49 22.95
N TYR A 436 15.01 -6.52 23.69
CA TYR A 436 15.70 -5.93 24.83
C TYR A 436 16.02 -6.99 25.89
N ASN A 437 15.03 -7.80 26.28
CA ASN A 437 15.22 -8.86 27.28
C ASN A 437 16.25 -9.91 26.84
N LYS A 438 16.14 -10.38 25.58
CA LYS A 438 17.11 -11.35 25.02
C LYS A 438 18.53 -10.83 25.02
N LEU A 439 18.71 -9.53 24.82
CA LEU A 439 20.03 -8.92 24.87
C LEU A 439 20.59 -8.89 26.29
N HIS A 440 19.75 -8.58 27.29
CA HIS A 440 20.14 -8.64 28.70
C HIS A 440 20.50 -10.05 29.14
N ASP A 441 19.64 -11.04 28.82
CA ASP A 441 19.90 -12.46 29.13
C ASP A 441 21.21 -12.94 28.52
N LEU A 442 21.47 -12.56 27.27
CA LEU A 442 22.70 -12.88 26.58
C LEU A 442 23.92 -12.25 27.23
N HIS A 443 23.77 -11.03 27.73
CA HIS A 443 24.85 -10.32 28.40
C HIS A 443 25.23 -11.00 29.70
N GLU A 444 24.23 -11.34 30.54
CA GLU A 444 24.47 -12.12 31.78
C GLU A 444 25.14 -13.46 31.48
N TYR A 445 24.76 -14.12 30.36
CA TYR A 445 25.39 -15.36 29.93
C TYR A 445 26.85 -15.19 29.49
N LEU A 446 27.14 -14.15 28.72
CA LEU A 446 28.50 -13.85 28.23
C LEU A 446 29.49 -13.49 29.37
N ASP A 447 28.98 -12.84 30.43
CA ASP A 447 29.80 -12.55 31.63
C ASP A 447 30.26 -13.81 32.38
N THR A 448 29.62 -14.97 32.12
CA THR A 448 30.00 -16.24 32.72
C THR A 448 30.99 -17.04 31.87
N MET A 449 31.30 -16.60 30.64
CA MET A 449 32.12 -17.34 29.67
C MET A 449 33.62 -17.03 29.75
N SER A 450 34.43 -18.01 29.36
CA SER A 450 35.87 -17.80 29.16
C SER A 450 36.13 -17.10 27.82
N PHE A 451 37.23 -16.35 27.71
CA PHE A 451 37.59 -15.54 26.53
C PHE A 451 37.59 -16.31 25.19
N LEU A 452 37.87 -17.61 25.16
CA LEU A 452 37.90 -18.46 23.96
C LEU A 452 36.51 -18.92 23.48
N GLU A 453 35.53 -19.03 24.38
CA GLU A 453 34.14 -19.36 24.05
C GLU A 453 33.40 -18.13 23.53
N TYR A 454 33.82 -16.95 23.95
CA TYR A 454 33.26 -15.65 23.62
C TYR A 454 33.39 -15.30 22.12
N ASP A 455 34.54 -15.57 21.49
CA ASP A 455 34.80 -15.26 20.07
C ASP A 455 33.93 -16.08 19.11
N ASN A 456 33.61 -17.32 19.44
CA ASN A 456 32.77 -18.19 18.63
C ASN A 456 31.27 -17.81 18.73
N GLU A 457 30.83 -17.28 19.85
CA GLU A 457 29.45 -16.89 20.07
C GLU A 457 29.13 -15.50 19.48
N LEU A 458 30.11 -14.60 19.37
CA LEU A 458 29.97 -13.30 18.72
C LEU A 458 29.53 -13.40 17.26
N ASP A 459 29.97 -14.40 16.52
CA ASP A 459 29.54 -14.62 15.14
C ASP A 459 28.07 -15.09 15.04
N ASN A 460 27.60 -15.84 16.04
CA ASN A 460 26.19 -16.22 16.16
C ASN A 460 25.31 -15.01 16.53
N ILE A 461 25.78 -14.15 17.43
CA ILE A 461 25.10 -12.93 17.88
C ILE A 461 24.94 -11.94 16.72
N SER A 462 25.98 -11.77 15.91
CA SER A 462 25.94 -10.85 14.75
C SER A 462 24.87 -11.22 13.73
N SER A 463 24.50 -12.49 13.64
CA SER A 463 23.42 -12.97 12.76
C SER A 463 22.00 -12.69 13.29
N VAL A 464 21.85 -12.44 14.59
CA VAL A 464 20.56 -12.28 15.28
C VAL A 464 20.18 -10.81 15.50
N TYR A 465 21.16 -9.92 15.60
CA TYR A 465 20.95 -8.50 15.89
C TYR A 465 21.26 -7.62 14.67
N SER A 466 20.47 -6.55 14.51
CA SER A 466 20.55 -5.66 13.33
C SER A 466 21.94 -5.02 13.16
N ASN A 467 22.28 -4.65 11.91
CA ASN A 467 23.56 -4.00 11.54
C ASN A 467 24.00 -2.86 12.44
N ARG A 468 23.07 -2.14 13.10
CA ARG A 468 23.41 -1.05 14.03
C ARG A 468 24.08 -1.56 15.32
N PHE A 469 23.79 -2.78 15.73
CA PHE A 469 24.49 -3.39 16.84
C PHE A 469 25.92 -3.75 16.43
N ILE A 470 26.12 -4.23 15.21
CA ILE A 470 27.45 -4.49 14.64
C ILE A 470 28.22 -3.19 14.49
N ASP A 471 27.59 -2.09 14.08
CA ASP A 471 28.20 -0.75 13.97
C ASP A 471 28.60 -0.18 15.34
N LEU A 472 27.85 -0.47 16.41
CA LEU A 472 28.20 -0.11 17.78
C LEU A 472 29.41 -0.91 18.32
N PHE A 473 29.67 -2.11 17.78
CA PHE A 473 30.78 -2.99 18.14
C PHE A 473 31.96 -2.97 17.15
N THR A 474 31.87 -2.17 16.09
CA THR A 474 32.95 -2.07 15.10
C THR A 474 33.61 -0.71 15.21
N ASN A 475 34.89 -0.68 15.54
CA ASN A 475 35.67 0.54 15.51
C ASN A 475 35.79 1.08 14.09
N VAL A 476 35.29 2.30 13.85
CA VAL A 476 35.24 2.92 12.51
C VAL A 476 36.63 3.18 11.94
N GLU A 477 37.65 3.36 12.77
CA GLU A 477 39.04 3.65 12.35
C GLU A 477 39.87 2.39 12.06
N THR A 478 39.66 1.31 12.81
CA THR A 478 40.47 0.09 12.70
C THR A 478 39.73 -1.07 11.98
N GLY A 479 38.41 -1.00 11.86
CA GLY A 479 37.59 -2.10 11.36
C GLY A 479 37.52 -3.30 12.32
N GLU A 480 38.12 -3.19 13.50
CA GLU A 480 38.08 -4.22 14.54
C GLU A 480 36.78 -4.16 15.32
N LYS A 481 36.20 -5.31 15.62
CA LYS A 481 35.02 -5.43 16.48
C LYS A 481 35.45 -5.15 17.93
N GLU A 482 35.21 -3.93 18.40
CA GLU A 482 35.40 -3.59 19.82
C GLU A 482 34.19 -4.03 20.63
N ILE A 483 34.45 -4.74 21.70
CA ILE A 483 33.44 -5.15 22.67
C ILE A 483 33.12 -3.94 23.54
N LEU A 484 31.90 -3.41 23.41
CA LEU A 484 31.38 -2.45 24.38
C LEU A 484 31.38 -3.08 25.78
N ASN A 485 32.09 -2.48 26.71
CA ASN A 485 32.13 -2.91 28.08
C ASN A 485 30.71 -2.89 28.67
N TYR A 486 30.34 -3.83 29.52
CA TYR A 486 29.04 -3.95 30.21
C TYR A 486 28.54 -2.60 30.76
N LEU A 487 29.42 -1.78 31.32
CA LEU A 487 29.13 -0.44 31.85
C LEU A 487 28.66 0.57 30.79
N GLU A 488 28.90 0.32 29.48
CA GLU A 488 28.49 1.19 28.40
C GLU A 488 27.12 0.78 27.82
N LEU A 489 26.79 -0.53 27.84
CA LEU A 489 25.48 -1.02 27.49
C LEU A 489 24.40 -0.61 28.50
N GLU A 490 24.71 -0.61 29.79
CA GLU A 490 23.79 -0.10 30.82
C GLU A 490 23.49 1.41 30.68
N LYS A 491 24.34 2.16 30.00
CA LYS A 491 24.15 3.59 29.74
C LYS A 491 23.31 3.86 28.49
N LEU A 492 23.09 2.86 27.64
CA LEU A 492 22.25 3.02 26.46
C LEU A 492 20.77 3.07 26.85
N PRO A 493 19.97 3.97 26.26
CA PRO A 493 18.54 3.95 26.45
C PRO A 493 17.95 2.60 26.01
N ASN A 494 17.00 2.06 26.78
CA ASN A 494 16.40 0.73 26.55
C ASN A 494 15.85 0.54 25.12
N PHE A 495 15.38 1.61 24.46
CA PHE A 495 14.90 1.55 23.09
C PHE A 495 16.00 1.27 22.04
N CYS A 496 17.27 1.55 22.36
CA CYS A 496 18.38 1.26 21.43
C CYS A 496 18.54 -0.24 21.18
N CYS A 497 18.09 -1.08 22.11
CA CYS A 497 18.28 -2.52 22.05
C CYS A 497 17.27 -3.24 21.17
N GLY A 498 16.06 -2.74 21.04
CA GLY A 498 14.96 -3.45 20.37
C GLY A 498 14.27 -2.71 19.25
N ALA A 499 14.29 -1.38 19.26
CA ALA A 499 13.62 -0.54 18.27
C ALA A 499 14.25 -0.66 16.86
N TYR A 500 13.56 -0.14 15.86
CA TYR A 500 14.16 0.07 14.54
C TYR A 500 15.23 1.17 14.59
N SER A 501 16.21 1.13 13.67
CA SER A 501 17.45 1.93 13.80
C SER A 501 17.24 3.45 13.83
N SER A 502 16.24 3.96 13.12
CA SER A 502 15.92 5.40 13.04
C SER A 502 14.82 5.85 14.00
N PHE A 503 14.58 5.12 15.09
CA PHE A 503 13.54 5.45 16.08
C PHE A 503 13.79 6.81 16.78
N ILE A 504 15.05 7.10 17.10
CA ILE A 504 15.42 8.36 17.76
C ILE A 504 15.08 9.57 16.88
N GLY A 505 14.41 10.55 17.46
CA GLY A 505 13.96 11.76 16.77
C GLY A 505 12.63 11.58 16.00
N SER A 506 12.08 10.37 15.95
CA SER A 506 10.75 10.15 15.40
C SER A 506 9.66 10.69 16.36
N PRO A 507 8.44 10.99 15.86
CA PRO A 507 7.30 11.32 16.71
C PRO A 507 7.02 10.28 17.79
N MET A 508 7.08 8.99 17.46
CA MET A 508 6.87 7.89 18.40
C MET A 508 7.86 7.88 19.56
N ALA A 509 9.11 8.30 19.33
CA ALA A 509 10.12 8.41 20.41
C ALA A 509 9.73 9.44 21.48
N SER A 510 8.87 10.40 21.12
CA SER A 510 8.31 11.39 22.03
C SER A 510 6.87 11.05 22.48
N GLY A 511 6.39 9.85 22.21
CA GLY A 511 5.02 9.43 22.54
C GLY A 511 3.93 10.10 21.72
N VAL A 512 4.27 10.66 20.55
CA VAL A 512 3.32 11.27 19.62
C VAL A 512 2.88 10.22 18.60
N PHE A 513 1.63 9.78 18.71
CA PHE A 513 1.06 8.75 17.85
C PHE A 513 0.32 9.34 16.66
N GLN A 514 -0.20 8.52 15.75
CA GLN A 514 -0.83 8.99 14.53
C GLN A 514 -2.06 9.86 14.81
N PHE A 515 -2.91 9.47 15.74
CA PHE A 515 -4.09 10.27 16.11
C PHE A 515 -3.73 11.63 16.73
N ASP A 516 -2.60 11.73 17.45
CA ASP A 516 -2.10 13.02 17.96
C ASP A 516 -1.70 13.94 16.80
N LEU A 517 -1.06 13.40 15.75
CA LEU A 517 -0.69 14.15 14.54
C LEU A 517 -1.92 14.61 13.73
N TRP A 518 -3.06 13.94 13.91
CA TRP A 518 -4.35 14.35 13.33
C TRP A 518 -5.18 15.25 14.25
N GLY A 519 -4.74 15.47 15.49
CA GLY A 519 -5.50 16.22 16.49
C GLY A 519 -6.79 15.51 16.91
N VAL A 520 -6.81 14.18 16.90
CA VAL A 520 -7.96 13.33 17.25
C VAL A 520 -7.70 12.69 18.61
N THR A 521 -8.73 12.69 19.47
CA THR A 521 -8.70 11.94 20.73
C THR A 521 -9.23 10.53 20.49
N PRO A 522 -8.43 9.47 20.76
CA PRO A 522 -8.88 8.11 20.62
C PRO A 522 -9.96 7.77 21.67
N SER A 523 -10.66 6.64 21.47
CA SER A 523 -11.61 6.15 22.45
C SER A 523 -10.92 5.62 23.72
N ASP A 524 -11.70 5.33 24.75
CA ASP A 524 -11.25 4.68 25.98
C ASP A 524 -11.21 3.13 25.89
N ARG A 525 -11.36 2.58 24.68
CA ARG A 525 -11.33 1.12 24.44
C ARG A 525 -9.99 0.51 24.85
N TYR A 526 -8.90 1.25 24.68
CA TYR A 526 -7.54 0.83 24.98
C TYR A 526 -6.84 1.81 25.90
N ASP A 527 -5.88 1.30 26.72
CA ASP A 527 -5.02 2.15 27.55
C ASP A 527 -3.86 2.73 26.72
N TRP A 528 -4.16 3.76 25.95
CA TRP A 528 -3.20 4.46 25.12
C TRP A 528 -2.06 5.10 25.92
N ASN A 529 -2.31 5.55 27.16
CA ASN A 529 -1.29 6.17 27.99
C ASN A 529 -0.23 5.15 28.45
N LYS A 530 -0.66 3.95 28.82
CA LYS A 530 0.24 2.86 29.17
C LYS A 530 1.10 2.47 27.97
N LEU A 531 0.50 2.35 26.78
CA LEU A 531 1.24 2.03 25.57
C LEU A 531 2.23 3.13 25.19
N LYS A 532 1.85 4.43 25.27
CA LYS A 532 2.75 5.56 25.04
C LYS A 532 3.98 5.50 25.94
N GLN A 533 3.80 5.26 27.24
CA GLN A 533 4.91 5.14 28.20
C GLN A 533 5.84 3.98 27.85
N SER A 534 5.29 2.83 27.47
CA SER A 534 6.06 1.65 27.05
C SER A 534 6.85 1.92 25.78
N VAL A 535 6.23 2.59 24.78
CA VAL A 535 6.88 2.95 23.52
C VAL A 535 8.02 3.96 23.73
N ILE A 536 7.84 4.96 24.59
CA ILE A 536 8.91 5.90 24.94
C ILE A 536 10.08 5.15 25.59
N LYS A 537 9.80 4.19 26.45
CA LYS A 537 10.83 3.46 27.22
C LYS A 537 11.58 2.42 26.38
N TYR A 538 10.89 1.61 25.60
CA TYR A 538 11.45 0.45 24.91
C TYR A 538 11.46 0.59 23.38
N GLY A 539 10.79 1.60 22.83
CA GLY A 539 10.62 1.79 21.39
C GLY A 539 9.62 0.82 20.76
N ILE A 540 9.63 0.83 19.44
CA ILE A 540 8.86 -0.10 18.58
C ILE A 540 9.77 -0.71 17.52
N ARG A 541 9.47 -1.91 17.08
CA ARG A 541 10.28 -2.62 16.09
C ARG A 541 10.06 -2.12 14.66
N ASN A 542 8.90 -1.55 14.34
CA ASN A 542 8.48 -1.15 13.00
C ASN A 542 8.17 0.34 12.96
N SER A 543 8.75 1.10 12.04
CA SER A 543 8.53 2.55 11.94
C SER A 543 7.13 2.93 11.49
N LEU A 544 6.49 2.09 10.68
CA LEU A 544 5.14 2.26 10.13
C LEU A 544 4.41 0.92 10.13
N LEU A 545 3.06 0.94 10.22
CA LEU A 545 2.27 -0.25 10.53
C LEU A 545 1.04 -0.44 9.63
N ILE A 546 0.25 0.59 9.41
CA ILE A 546 -1.06 0.51 8.75
C ILE A 546 -1.03 1.21 7.40
N ALA A 547 -1.41 0.48 6.35
CA ALA A 547 -1.46 0.96 4.97
C ALA A 547 -2.53 0.18 4.16
N PRO A 548 -3.80 0.60 4.17
CA PRO A 548 -4.85 -0.06 3.41
C PRO A 548 -4.61 0.05 1.90
N MET A 549 -4.19 -1.09 1.32
CA MET A 549 -3.94 -1.29 -0.09
C MET A 549 -5.21 -1.74 -0.84
N PRO A 550 -5.23 -1.72 -2.20
CA PRO A 550 -6.44 -2.03 -2.97
C PRO A 550 -6.99 -3.46 -2.82
N THR A 551 -6.17 -4.44 -2.48
CA THR A 551 -6.51 -5.88 -2.34
C THR A 551 -7.16 -6.52 -3.58
N ALA A 552 -6.87 -6.03 -4.77
CA ALA A 552 -7.57 -6.41 -6.02
C ALA A 552 -7.60 -7.92 -6.31
N SER A 553 -6.53 -8.66 -6.03
CA SER A 553 -6.47 -10.12 -6.24
C SER A 553 -6.71 -10.91 -4.95
N THR A 554 -6.21 -10.44 -3.83
CA THR A 554 -6.28 -11.15 -2.55
C THR A 554 -7.71 -11.20 -1.99
N SER A 555 -8.50 -10.16 -2.21
CA SER A 555 -9.92 -10.16 -1.87
C SER A 555 -10.72 -11.16 -2.72
N GLN A 556 -10.34 -11.37 -3.98
CA GLN A 556 -10.94 -12.39 -4.85
C GLN A 556 -10.68 -13.81 -4.33
N ILE A 557 -9.46 -14.08 -3.87
CA ILE A 557 -9.10 -15.39 -3.29
C ILE A 557 -9.99 -15.70 -2.09
N LEU A 558 -10.21 -14.73 -1.22
CA LEU A 558 -11.00 -14.92 -0.01
C LEU A 558 -12.52 -14.77 -0.25
N GLY A 559 -12.95 -14.24 -1.41
CA GLY A 559 -14.36 -14.07 -1.79
C GLY A 559 -15.05 -12.91 -1.05
N PHE A 560 -14.32 -11.82 -0.78
CA PHE A 560 -14.82 -10.60 -0.15
C PHE A 560 -14.67 -9.38 -1.06
N ASN A 561 -15.34 -8.28 -0.74
CA ASN A 561 -15.19 -7.04 -1.46
C ASN A 561 -13.79 -6.42 -1.24
N GLU A 562 -13.35 -5.61 -2.20
CA GLU A 562 -12.02 -5.04 -2.19
C GLU A 562 -11.86 -4.00 -1.06
N CYS A 563 -10.82 -4.13 -0.24
CA CYS A 563 -10.39 -3.18 0.78
C CYS A 563 -11.58 -2.54 1.55
N PHE A 564 -11.70 -1.22 1.47
CA PHE A 564 -12.78 -0.42 2.06
C PHE A 564 -13.76 0.14 1.00
N GLU A 565 -13.73 -0.40 -0.22
CA GLU A 565 -14.60 0.06 -1.31
C GLU A 565 -16.07 -0.29 -1.05
N PRO A 566 -17.01 0.58 -1.41
CA PRO A 566 -18.42 0.21 -1.49
C PRO A 566 -18.66 -0.84 -2.58
N ILE A 567 -19.82 -1.50 -2.53
CA ILE A 567 -20.24 -2.42 -3.59
C ILE A 567 -20.41 -1.64 -4.89
N THR A 568 -19.77 -2.10 -5.96
CA THR A 568 -19.82 -1.44 -7.27
C THR A 568 -21.04 -1.81 -8.08
N SER A 569 -21.53 -3.04 -7.91
CA SER A 569 -22.72 -3.58 -8.56
C SER A 569 -23.20 -4.81 -7.82
N ASN A 570 -24.51 -5.02 -7.71
CA ASN A 570 -25.05 -6.23 -7.08
C ASN A 570 -25.08 -7.45 -8.02
N ILE A 571 -25.04 -7.24 -9.34
CA ILE A 571 -24.82 -8.31 -10.34
C ILE A 571 -23.99 -7.72 -11.48
N TYR A 572 -22.87 -8.36 -11.81
CA TYR A 572 -21.98 -7.92 -12.88
C TYR A 572 -21.25 -9.11 -13.52
N SER A 573 -20.81 -8.93 -14.77
CA SER A 573 -19.87 -9.83 -15.42
C SER A 573 -18.45 -9.37 -15.18
N ARG A 574 -17.58 -10.28 -14.78
CA ARG A 574 -16.17 -10.03 -14.58
C ARG A 574 -15.34 -10.88 -15.52
N SER A 575 -14.70 -10.21 -16.47
CA SER A 575 -13.71 -10.84 -17.33
C SER A 575 -12.36 -10.85 -16.62
N THR A 576 -11.80 -12.04 -16.47
CA THR A 576 -10.45 -12.24 -15.97
C THR A 576 -9.67 -13.09 -16.96
N ILE A 577 -8.36 -13.18 -16.75
CA ILE A 577 -7.55 -14.12 -17.54
C ILE A 577 -8.04 -15.58 -17.35
N ALA A 578 -8.75 -15.92 -16.28
CA ALA A 578 -9.31 -17.24 -16.02
C ALA A 578 -10.67 -17.49 -16.73
N GLY A 579 -11.27 -16.44 -17.34
CA GLY A 579 -12.56 -16.53 -18.03
C GLY A 579 -13.51 -15.39 -17.64
N GLU A 580 -14.73 -15.45 -18.12
CA GLU A 580 -15.82 -14.54 -17.79
C GLU A 580 -16.72 -15.18 -16.73
N PHE A 581 -16.94 -14.43 -15.62
CA PHE A 581 -17.73 -14.90 -14.48
C PHE A 581 -18.88 -13.94 -14.22
N VAL A 582 -20.09 -14.46 -14.07
CA VAL A 582 -21.23 -13.68 -13.58
C VAL A 582 -21.18 -13.70 -12.06
N MET A 583 -20.95 -12.53 -11.48
CA MET A 583 -20.87 -12.33 -10.04
C MET A 583 -22.16 -11.71 -9.52
N ALA A 584 -22.75 -12.33 -8.51
CA ALA A 584 -23.90 -11.79 -7.79
C ALA A 584 -23.52 -11.49 -6.34
N ASN A 585 -24.07 -10.41 -5.79
CA ASN A 585 -23.94 -10.13 -4.36
C ASN A 585 -24.64 -11.24 -3.58
N LYS A 586 -23.83 -12.11 -2.96
CA LYS A 586 -24.31 -13.31 -2.25
C LYS A 586 -25.27 -13.00 -1.10
N TYR A 587 -25.07 -11.87 -0.44
CA TYR A 587 -25.89 -11.41 0.69
C TYR A 587 -27.28 -10.99 0.20
N LEU A 588 -27.33 -10.13 -0.84
CA LEU A 588 -28.60 -9.71 -1.45
C LEU A 588 -29.38 -10.90 -1.97
N MET A 589 -28.73 -11.82 -2.67
CA MET A 589 -29.37 -13.02 -3.22
C MET A 589 -29.96 -13.88 -2.10
N LYS A 590 -29.19 -14.15 -1.03
CA LYS A 590 -29.63 -14.92 0.14
C LYS A 590 -30.86 -14.27 0.80
N GLU A 591 -30.82 -12.97 1.01
CA GLU A 591 -31.88 -12.21 1.65
C GLU A 591 -33.17 -12.17 0.79
N LEU A 592 -33.05 -11.95 -0.51
CA LEU A 592 -34.19 -12.00 -1.44
C LEU A 592 -34.80 -13.39 -1.58
N ILE A 593 -34.00 -14.46 -1.47
CA ILE A 593 -34.50 -15.85 -1.41
C ILE A 593 -35.33 -16.06 -0.14
N GLN A 594 -34.82 -15.61 1.02
CA GLN A 594 -35.52 -15.72 2.29
C GLN A 594 -36.88 -14.99 2.30
N LEU A 595 -36.96 -13.88 1.58
CA LEU A 595 -38.19 -13.10 1.41
C LEU A 595 -39.11 -13.64 0.31
N GLY A 596 -38.72 -14.68 -0.42
CA GLY A 596 -39.46 -15.21 -1.56
C GLY A 596 -39.52 -14.29 -2.78
N LEU A 597 -38.62 -13.30 -2.84
CA LEU A 597 -38.55 -12.30 -3.91
C LEU A 597 -37.59 -12.65 -5.04
N TRP A 598 -36.63 -13.58 -4.81
CA TRP A 598 -35.63 -13.93 -5.81
C TRP A 598 -36.25 -14.77 -6.95
N ASN A 599 -36.24 -14.21 -8.17
CA ASN A 599 -36.70 -14.86 -9.38
C ASN A 599 -36.00 -14.25 -10.61
N GLU A 600 -36.18 -14.88 -11.79
CA GLU A 600 -35.57 -14.41 -13.04
C GLU A 600 -35.94 -12.95 -13.38
N LYS A 601 -37.16 -12.52 -13.09
CA LYS A 601 -37.60 -11.15 -13.36
C LYS A 601 -36.85 -10.16 -12.51
N ILE A 602 -36.62 -10.43 -11.21
CA ILE A 602 -35.84 -9.58 -10.30
C ILE A 602 -34.37 -9.57 -10.73
N LYS A 603 -33.77 -10.72 -11.01
CA LYS A 603 -32.39 -10.83 -11.50
C LYS A 603 -32.20 -9.99 -12.78
N ASN A 604 -33.07 -10.15 -13.78
CA ASN A 604 -32.97 -9.39 -15.02
C ASN A 604 -33.17 -7.89 -14.84
N ASN A 605 -34.05 -7.46 -13.93
CA ASN A 605 -34.20 -6.05 -13.58
C ASN A 605 -32.94 -5.47 -12.91
N ILE A 606 -32.28 -6.21 -12.01
CA ILE A 606 -31.01 -5.76 -11.41
C ILE A 606 -29.94 -5.60 -12.49
N ILE A 607 -29.85 -6.53 -13.45
CA ILE A 607 -28.95 -6.46 -14.60
C ILE A 607 -29.26 -5.22 -15.47
N LEU A 608 -30.52 -5.01 -15.83
CA LEU A 608 -30.97 -3.87 -16.65
C LEU A 608 -30.66 -2.52 -15.95
N ASN A 609 -30.77 -2.47 -14.62
CA ASN A 609 -30.43 -1.31 -13.81
C ASN A 609 -28.93 -1.27 -13.43
N LYS A 610 -28.06 -1.97 -14.18
CA LYS A 610 -26.59 -1.96 -14.00
C LYS A 610 -26.17 -2.32 -12.58
N GLY A 611 -26.86 -3.27 -11.96
CA GLY A 611 -26.60 -3.77 -10.61
C GLY A 611 -27.26 -2.99 -9.47
N SER A 612 -28.04 -1.95 -9.78
CA SER A 612 -28.85 -1.21 -8.78
C SER A 612 -30.13 -1.95 -8.44
N VAL A 613 -30.56 -1.84 -7.18
CA VAL A 613 -31.86 -2.32 -6.68
C VAL A 613 -32.84 -1.18 -6.36
N GLN A 614 -32.43 0.08 -6.56
CA GLN A 614 -33.20 1.24 -6.11
C GLN A 614 -34.57 1.37 -6.82
N GLN A 615 -34.67 0.94 -8.08
CA GLN A 615 -35.89 0.99 -8.87
C GLN A 615 -36.88 -0.15 -8.57
N LEU A 616 -36.46 -1.16 -7.81
CA LEU A 616 -37.25 -2.34 -7.51
C LEU A 616 -38.08 -2.13 -6.23
N THR A 617 -39.20 -1.40 -6.34
CA THR A 617 -40.06 -1.06 -5.21
C THR A 617 -40.70 -2.26 -4.51
N VAL A 618 -40.67 -3.44 -5.11
CA VAL A 618 -41.09 -4.71 -4.49
C VAL A 618 -40.11 -5.14 -3.39
N ILE A 619 -38.87 -4.66 -3.44
CA ILE A 619 -37.87 -4.88 -2.40
C ILE A 619 -38.07 -3.80 -1.34
N PRO A 620 -38.14 -4.16 -0.04
CA PRO A 620 -38.27 -3.21 1.08
C PRO A 620 -37.21 -2.10 1.03
N GLU A 621 -37.57 -0.91 1.48
CA GLU A 621 -36.72 0.27 1.37
C GLU A 621 -35.41 0.15 2.19
N ASP A 622 -35.48 -0.41 3.37
CA ASP A 622 -34.32 -0.69 4.23
C ASP A 622 -33.30 -1.58 3.54
N ILE A 623 -33.76 -2.63 2.85
CA ILE A 623 -32.93 -3.53 2.03
C ILE A 623 -32.33 -2.75 0.85
N ARG A 624 -33.15 -1.98 0.12
CA ARG A 624 -32.63 -1.17 -1.00
C ARG A 624 -31.56 -0.19 -0.52
N ASN A 625 -31.73 0.44 0.62
CA ASN A 625 -30.75 1.35 1.21
C ASN A 625 -29.45 0.64 1.61
N LYS A 626 -29.50 -0.57 2.15
CA LYS A 626 -28.35 -1.39 2.50
C LYS A 626 -27.53 -1.80 1.28
N TYR A 627 -28.18 -2.10 0.16
CA TYR A 627 -27.54 -2.56 -1.08
C TYR A 627 -27.34 -1.45 -2.13
N LYS A 628 -27.28 -0.18 -1.71
CA LYS A 628 -26.82 0.90 -2.60
C LYS A 628 -25.45 0.61 -3.15
N ILE A 629 -25.30 0.79 -4.46
CA ILE A 629 -24.02 0.68 -5.12
C ILE A 629 -23.24 2.01 -5.06
N VAL A 630 -21.96 1.98 -5.33
CA VAL A 630 -21.04 3.12 -5.17
C VAL A 630 -21.52 4.38 -5.90
N TRP A 631 -22.16 4.23 -7.07
CA TRP A 631 -22.70 5.35 -7.86
C TRP A 631 -23.87 6.09 -7.19
N GLU A 632 -24.49 5.47 -6.20
CA GLU A 632 -25.64 5.97 -5.46
C GLU A 632 -25.28 6.57 -4.10
N ILE A 633 -23.98 6.49 -3.74
CA ILE A 633 -23.43 7.00 -2.49
C ILE A 633 -22.70 8.31 -2.77
N PRO A 634 -23.05 9.43 -2.11
CA PRO A 634 -22.31 10.68 -2.27
C PRO A 634 -20.84 10.51 -1.85
N MET A 635 -19.90 10.97 -2.67
CA MET A 635 -18.46 10.85 -2.42
C MET A 635 -17.99 11.52 -1.13
N LYS A 636 -18.76 12.48 -0.63
CA LYS A 636 -18.52 13.09 0.68
C LYS A 636 -18.44 12.05 1.79
N HIS A 637 -19.29 11.01 1.76
CA HIS A 637 -19.26 9.94 2.78
C HIS A 637 -17.98 9.11 2.70
N LEU A 638 -17.49 8.82 1.49
CA LEU A 638 -16.23 8.09 1.31
C LEU A 638 -15.04 8.89 1.83
N ILE A 639 -15.02 10.19 1.55
CA ILE A 639 -13.97 11.10 2.03
C ILE A 639 -14.05 11.26 3.56
N ASP A 640 -15.24 11.41 4.13
CA ASP A 640 -15.43 11.48 5.59
C ASP A 640 -14.92 10.20 6.27
N MET A 641 -15.35 9.02 5.81
CA MET A 641 -14.88 7.74 6.35
C MET A 641 -13.36 7.57 6.20
N SER A 642 -12.79 8.06 5.09
CA SER A 642 -11.35 8.05 4.85
C SER A 642 -10.58 8.94 5.84
N ALA A 643 -11.13 10.12 6.17
CA ALA A 643 -10.56 11.01 7.17
C ALA A 643 -10.71 10.44 8.59
N ASP A 644 -11.88 9.87 8.92
CA ASP A 644 -12.17 9.30 10.23
C ASP A 644 -11.19 8.16 10.58
N ARG A 645 -10.98 7.20 9.64
CA ARG A 645 -9.98 6.14 9.85
C ARG A 645 -8.55 6.62 9.70
N GLY A 646 -8.32 7.74 8.98
CA GLY A 646 -7.00 8.31 8.73
C GLY A 646 -6.20 8.62 9.99
N ALA A 647 -6.88 8.96 11.10
CA ALA A 647 -6.27 9.17 12.41
C ALA A 647 -5.54 7.93 12.96
N TYR A 648 -5.82 6.74 12.44
CA TYR A 648 -5.22 5.46 12.84
C TYR A 648 -4.39 4.82 11.72
N ILE A 649 -4.18 5.53 10.61
CA ILE A 649 -3.38 5.06 9.47
C ILE A 649 -2.08 5.86 9.41
N CYS A 650 -1.00 5.26 9.88
CA CYS A 650 0.31 5.93 9.92
C CYS A 650 0.94 6.14 8.52
N GLN A 651 0.63 5.31 7.54
CA GLN A 651 0.96 5.53 6.14
C GLN A 651 -0.18 6.30 5.43
N SER A 652 -0.75 5.75 4.36
CA SER A 652 -1.90 6.32 3.67
C SER A 652 -2.88 5.23 3.23
N GLN A 653 -3.75 5.54 2.29
CA GLN A 653 -4.80 4.63 1.84
C GLN A 653 -5.08 4.84 0.34
N SER A 654 -5.34 3.75 -0.38
CA SER A 654 -5.62 3.76 -1.82
C SER A 654 -7.07 4.18 -2.08
N LEU A 655 -7.35 5.47 -1.92
CA LEU A 655 -8.70 6.02 -2.02
C LEU A 655 -9.14 6.23 -3.46
N ASN A 656 -10.05 5.39 -3.96
CA ASN A 656 -10.78 5.66 -5.20
C ASN A 656 -11.98 6.57 -4.96
N LEU A 657 -12.24 7.46 -5.93
CA LEU A 657 -13.46 8.28 -5.94
C LEU A 657 -14.22 8.03 -7.24
N TRP A 658 -15.54 7.99 -7.15
CA TRP A 658 -16.43 7.48 -8.18
C TRP A 658 -17.41 8.55 -8.62
N LEU A 659 -17.36 8.95 -9.88
CA LEU A 659 -18.31 9.89 -10.45
C LEU A 659 -18.86 9.35 -11.79
N GLU A 660 -20.16 9.27 -11.91
CA GLU A 660 -20.83 8.81 -13.13
C GLU A 660 -20.53 9.77 -14.30
N ASP A 661 -20.68 11.07 -14.04
CA ASP A 661 -20.42 12.13 -15.02
C ASP A 661 -19.60 13.27 -14.35
N PRO A 662 -18.26 13.17 -14.35
CA PRO A 662 -17.40 14.14 -13.71
C PRO A 662 -17.39 15.48 -14.49
N ASN A 663 -17.37 16.58 -13.74
CA ASN A 663 -17.20 17.94 -14.27
C ASN A 663 -16.29 18.76 -13.36
N TYR A 664 -15.80 19.91 -13.86
CA TYR A 664 -14.84 20.75 -13.12
C TYR A 664 -15.32 21.17 -11.72
N SER A 665 -16.61 21.54 -11.59
CA SER A 665 -17.17 21.99 -10.32
C SER A 665 -17.20 20.88 -9.28
N THR A 666 -17.72 19.72 -9.67
CA THR A 666 -17.83 18.55 -8.78
C THR A 666 -16.45 18.03 -8.37
N LEU A 667 -15.52 17.88 -9.34
CA LEU A 667 -14.14 17.45 -9.07
C LEU A 667 -13.41 18.44 -8.16
N THR A 668 -13.51 19.74 -8.44
CA THR A 668 -12.89 20.77 -7.61
C THR A 668 -13.43 20.71 -6.17
N SER A 669 -14.75 20.64 -5.99
CA SER A 669 -15.36 20.54 -4.67
C SER A 669 -14.90 19.31 -3.92
N MET A 670 -14.84 18.16 -4.59
CA MET A 670 -14.42 16.87 -4.03
C MET A 670 -12.94 16.90 -3.59
N HIS A 671 -12.03 17.37 -4.44
CA HIS A 671 -10.60 17.45 -4.12
C HIS A 671 -10.30 18.46 -3.01
N PHE A 672 -10.98 19.63 -3.02
CA PHE A 672 -10.84 20.62 -1.95
C PHE A 672 -11.40 20.10 -0.63
N TYR A 673 -12.47 19.31 -0.69
CA TYR A 673 -13.01 18.67 0.51
C TYR A 673 -12.02 17.67 1.11
N ALA A 674 -11.44 16.79 0.29
CA ALA A 674 -10.44 15.83 0.71
C ALA A 674 -9.18 16.52 1.31
N TRP A 675 -8.70 17.59 0.66
CA TRP A 675 -7.59 18.39 1.17
C TRP A 675 -7.90 19.04 2.53
N LYS A 676 -9.08 19.67 2.67
CA LYS A 676 -9.51 20.29 3.93
C LYS A 676 -9.69 19.29 5.06
N LYS A 677 -10.07 18.06 4.75
CA LYS A 677 -10.14 16.96 5.73
C LYS A 677 -8.76 16.45 6.16
N GLY A 678 -7.70 16.95 5.56
CA GLY A 678 -6.32 16.60 5.93
C GLY A 678 -5.85 15.23 5.46
N LEU A 679 -6.46 14.69 4.42
CA LEU A 679 -6.03 13.43 3.81
C LEU A 679 -4.59 13.53 3.28
N LYS A 680 -3.84 12.44 3.36
CA LYS A 680 -2.51 12.32 2.73
C LYS A 680 -2.67 11.97 1.25
N THR A 681 -3.52 10.99 0.93
CA THR A 681 -3.94 10.67 -0.44
C THR A 681 -5.33 11.24 -0.69
N GLY A 682 -5.45 12.20 -1.61
CA GLY A 682 -6.73 12.80 -1.99
C GLY A 682 -7.52 11.91 -2.94
N ILE A 683 -6.82 11.29 -3.90
CA ILE A 683 -7.41 10.33 -4.83
C ILE A 683 -6.32 9.40 -5.42
N TYR A 684 -6.64 8.11 -5.49
CA TYR A 684 -5.92 7.12 -6.28
C TYR A 684 -6.42 7.15 -7.73
N TYR A 685 -7.55 6.56 -8.05
CA TYR A 685 -8.19 6.69 -9.35
C TYR A 685 -9.51 7.49 -9.28
N LEU A 686 -9.72 8.35 -10.29
CA LEU A 686 -11.05 8.79 -10.62
C LEU A 686 -11.73 7.70 -11.45
N ARG A 687 -12.71 7.01 -10.84
CA ARG A 687 -13.51 6.00 -11.50
C ARG A 687 -14.72 6.66 -12.16
N ARG A 688 -14.89 6.41 -13.47
CA ARG A 688 -16.01 6.91 -14.27
C ARG A 688 -16.87 5.75 -14.73
N LYS A 689 -18.16 6.01 -14.90
CA LYS A 689 -19.02 5.07 -15.60
C LYS A 689 -18.77 5.19 -17.10
N ALA A 690 -18.56 4.08 -17.80
CA ALA A 690 -18.35 4.10 -19.24
C ALA A 690 -19.61 4.64 -19.94
N LYS A 691 -19.46 5.69 -20.78
CA LYS A 691 -20.59 6.30 -21.54
C LYS A 691 -21.25 5.31 -22.49
N HIS A 692 -20.49 4.34 -23.02
CA HIS A 692 -20.94 3.27 -23.87
C HIS A 692 -20.42 1.93 -23.30
N GLN A 693 -21.14 1.35 -22.34
CA GLN A 693 -21.03 -0.09 -22.16
C GLN A 693 -21.77 -0.71 -23.34
N ALA A 694 -21.08 -1.49 -24.16
CA ALA A 694 -21.77 -2.42 -25.05
C ALA A 694 -22.78 -3.18 -24.19
N GLN A 695 -24.03 -3.25 -24.64
CA GLN A 695 -25.05 -4.03 -23.98
C GLN A 695 -24.59 -5.49 -23.99
N GLN A 696 -23.92 -5.92 -22.92
CA GLN A 696 -23.38 -7.29 -22.83
C GLN A 696 -24.41 -8.32 -22.40
N PHE A 697 -25.67 -7.93 -22.34
CA PHE A 697 -26.78 -8.86 -22.13
C PHE A 697 -27.84 -8.66 -23.22
N SER A 698 -27.58 -9.21 -24.43
CA SER A 698 -28.67 -9.56 -25.30
C SER A 698 -29.39 -10.76 -24.67
N ILE A 699 -30.68 -10.58 -24.44
CA ILE A 699 -31.61 -11.67 -24.00
C ILE A 699 -31.83 -12.67 -25.15
N GLU A 700 -31.16 -12.49 -26.29
CA GLU A 700 -31.13 -13.44 -27.40
C GLU A 700 -29.70 -13.66 -27.88
N PRO A 701 -29.30 -14.93 -28.19
CA PRO A 701 -27.94 -15.26 -28.59
C PRO A 701 -27.80 -15.09 -30.11
N GLU A 702 -27.64 -13.86 -30.62
CA GLU A 702 -27.13 -13.68 -31.97
C GLU A 702 -26.28 -12.40 -32.12
N ALA A 703 -25.07 -12.62 -32.72
CA ALA A 703 -24.13 -11.67 -33.23
C ALA A 703 -23.14 -11.05 -32.24
N GLN A 704 -22.10 -11.82 -31.88
CA GLN A 704 -20.78 -11.27 -31.52
C GLN A 704 -20.13 -10.68 -32.79
N GLN A 705 -19.90 -9.38 -32.81
CA GLN A 705 -18.81 -8.79 -33.58
C GLN A 705 -17.97 -7.86 -32.74
N ASN A 706 -16.69 -8.16 -32.76
CA ASN A 706 -15.51 -7.49 -32.19
C ASN A 706 -15.65 -5.97 -32.01
N ASN A 707 -15.49 -5.50 -30.76
CA ASN A 707 -14.80 -4.27 -30.49
C ASN A 707 -13.95 -4.45 -29.22
N ASN A 708 -12.68 -4.81 -29.44
CA ASN A 708 -11.60 -4.57 -28.49
C ASN A 708 -11.40 -3.07 -28.46
N ASP A 709 -11.66 -2.44 -27.30
CA ASP A 709 -10.82 -1.35 -26.80
C ASP A 709 -11.45 -0.78 -25.51
N TYR A 710 -10.59 -0.53 -24.55
CA TYR A 710 -10.81 -0.10 -23.17
C TYR A 710 -11.09 -1.22 -22.14
N LYS A 711 -10.11 -2.11 -22.01
CA LYS A 711 -9.87 -2.76 -20.73
C LYS A 711 -9.20 -1.72 -19.81
N ASP A 712 -9.93 -1.24 -18.81
CA ASP A 712 -9.28 -0.64 -17.65
C ASP A 712 -8.29 -1.69 -17.13
N LYS A 713 -7.00 -1.46 -17.39
CA LYS A 713 -5.93 -2.29 -16.82
C LYS A 713 -5.94 -2.01 -15.32
N ILE A 714 -6.68 -2.82 -14.59
CA ILE A 714 -6.53 -2.87 -13.13
C ILE A 714 -5.07 -3.19 -12.89
N CYS A 715 -4.42 -2.38 -12.08
CA CYS A 715 -3.03 -2.60 -11.74
C CYS A 715 -2.92 -3.91 -10.94
N GLU A 716 -2.61 -5.01 -11.63
CA GLU A 716 -2.39 -6.33 -11.00
C GLU A 716 -1.17 -6.33 -10.06
N MET A 717 -0.31 -5.30 -10.14
CA MET A 717 0.89 -5.16 -9.32
C MET A 717 0.61 -4.76 -7.87
N CYS A 718 -0.54 -4.16 -7.60
CA CYS A 718 -0.91 -3.66 -6.29
C CYS A 718 -1.88 -4.57 -5.56
N SER A 719 -2.05 -5.77 -6.04
CA SER A 719 -2.80 -6.79 -5.33
C SER A 719 -1.95 -7.31 -4.15
N ALA A 720 -1.88 -6.51 -3.13
CA ALA A 720 -1.46 -6.96 -1.83
C ALA A 720 -2.65 -7.59 -1.12
#